data_8997003e20d4c8fbadfc432823e27313
#
_entry.id   8997003e20d4c8fbadfc432823e27313
#
_cell.length_a   1.000
_cell.length_b   1.000
_cell.length_c   1.000
_cell.angle_alpha   90.00
_cell.angle_beta   90.00
_cell.angle_gamma   90.00
#
_symmetry.space_group_name_H-M   'P 1'
#
loop_
_entity.id
_entity.type
_entity.pdbx_description
1 polymer ?
#
loop_
_entity_poly.entity_id
_entity_poly.type
_entity_poly.pdbx_seq_one_letter_code
_entity_poly.pdbx_strand_id
1 'polypeptide(L)'
;MNFSATMQERGYLCAPACKTTLRYQLNIKRFMRISILIITTFTASLQLLLATPATGQDMTVEKVTVGLKQEPFELAINQIEQQTTLRFFYRKAEIKTLAVLTLPVQRRTIEQTLFELLQNTGFSFRQVDQNILIETNGTTNSVKRKISGLVLTEGSKPLKYAMVELLKKDGLQLVGQCNTDSSGRFSITVTDNSAHLIRVSLLGYHVHSAEINDKEDLVLPAIFLEPDVKELKEVIIASSSPLVRQEVDRLVYDVQADPENKINSVLDMLRKVPLVSVDADDNVKLKGSSSYKVLIDGHSSSLVVNDPKDVFRSMAASNIQRIEVITIPPAKYDADGLAGIINIITIKKVSDGYSGNAGVSYKFPNGPRSNAAINLKSGKFGLSAYGGLSEYNTPQTTYSNYRQSTVPAQTIDQQGTAHTNSRLGYISSQMTYEIDSLNLISAIVEFNNNEGNRYGVIFTKQTDSLLHTFGLNDHSNTKQSGYDFGLNYQLGFKRSKVQLLSFSYRFSNYSNDQFDQVQASQLLNYTLNNYDLDNQAGTHEHTMQADYTHPLKNVEIEAGVKAILRNNFSNYTLDNIDPLSGASTIDPNNSNNFTYQQNVYSVYNSYQLNLDKWTLKAGLRLEQTTVAADFSVGGAITIPDYNNLVPSIAVQRKFSQASSINFGYTERIQRPGISQLNPYVDQQNPEFITYGNPNLRPEINHVISFNYSLFKNTSVNVGLSYSFSDNTIQYFSTLGTDGVTRGTYNNIGENNNLEADLNINYPISNRINLSLNAQASLIKLKGTADSILYSRNAATGNCNLYISYRFDNDWRAGFNFQYYSPAITLQATSSPYYYNSLSLSKTVFHKKLSISGSMSNPYLKYLDYKYSQKDPRFYQISHNDIVYRRFNIGVNYRFGKLKEGSIRKNKNTIENNDIKVIPSIIPAN
;
A
#
# COMPACT_ATOMS: atom_id res chain seq x y z
N MET A 1 20.06 -75.75 -26.80
CA MET A 1 18.98 -76.69 -27.24
C MET A 1 17.67 -75.95 -27.23
N ASN A 2 17.05 -75.92 -28.37
CA ASN A 2 15.75 -75.35 -28.63
C ASN A 2 14.65 -75.91 -27.75
N PHE A 3 13.67 -75.11 -27.37
CA PHE A 3 12.28 -75.38 -27.72
C PHE A 3 11.38 -74.07 -27.55
N SER A 4 10.73 -73.83 -28.63
CA SER A 4 9.68 -72.84 -28.88
C SER A 4 8.30 -73.26 -28.34
N ALA A 5 7.39 -72.29 -28.35
CA ALA A 5 5.89 -72.30 -28.38
C ALA A 5 5.24 -72.19 -27.00
N THR A 6 4.25 -71.38 -26.79
CA THR A 6 3.11 -70.90 -27.56
C THR A 6 2.43 -69.71 -26.87
N MET A 7 1.85 -68.83 -27.70
CA MET A 7 0.94 -67.75 -27.30
C MET A 7 -0.29 -68.25 -26.57
N GLN A 8 -0.69 -67.54 -25.52
CA GLN A 8 -2.09 -67.37 -25.21
C GLN A 8 -2.39 -65.95 -24.70
N GLU A 9 -3.20 -65.25 -25.46
CA GLU A 9 -3.78 -63.95 -25.19
C GLU A 9 -4.47 -63.94 -23.86
N ARG A 10 -4.11 -63.00 -22.99
CA ARG A 10 -5.00 -62.45 -21.98
C ARG A 10 -4.96 -60.96 -22.07
N GLY A 11 -6.13 -60.41 -22.53
CA GLY A 11 -6.38 -59.02 -22.59
C GLY A 11 -6.28 -58.40 -21.19
N TYR A 12 -5.36 -57.44 -21.01
CA TYR A 12 -5.34 -56.52 -19.87
C TYR A 12 -6.11 -55.27 -20.26
N LEU A 13 -7.24 -55.10 -19.62
CA LEU A 13 -8.04 -53.87 -19.57
C LEU A 13 -7.08 -52.71 -19.12
N CYS A 14 -6.83 -51.80 -19.99
CA CYS A 14 -6.17 -50.54 -19.70
C CYS A 14 -6.96 -49.76 -18.65
N ALA A 15 -6.44 -49.55 -17.48
CA ALA A 15 -7.00 -48.74 -16.42
C ALA A 15 -7.18 -47.27 -16.88
N PRO A 16 -8.14 -46.53 -16.31
CA PRO A 16 -8.50 -45.16 -16.75
C PRO A 16 -7.42 -44.10 -16.48
N ALA A 17 -6.30 -44.47 -15.87
CA ALA A 17 -5.18 -43.54 -15.57
C ALA A 17 -4.43 -43.02 -16.81
N CYS A 18 -4.50 -43.71 -17.96
CA CYS A 18 -3.78 -43.29 -19.17
C CYS A 18 -4.49 -42.18 -19.98
N LYS A 19 -5.79 -41.98 -19.75
CA LYS A 19 -6.54 -40.89 -20.42
C LYS A 19 -6.39 -39.54 -19.71
N THR A 20 -6.04 -39.53 -18.43
CA THR A 20 -5.86 -38.27 -17.66
C THR A 20 -4.51 -37.63 -17.93
N THR A 21 -3.44 -38.38 -18.10
CA THR A 21 -2.12 -37.85 -18.45
C THR A 21 -2.05 -37.26 -19.86
N LEU A 22 -2.77 -37.82 -20.81
CA LEU A 22 -2.85 -37.24 -22.17
C LEU A 22 -3.67 -35.94 -22.20
N ARG A 23 -4.70 -35.79 -21.39
CA ARG A 23 -5.43 -34.53 -21.23
C ARG A 23 -4.62 -33.45 -20.53
N TYR A 24 -3.78 -33.81 -19.59
CA TYR A 24 -2.88 -32.86 -18.92
C TYR A 24 -1.79 -32.35 -19.88
N GLN A 25 -1.17 -33.20 -20.66
CA GLN A 25 -0.17 -32.77 -21.67
C GLN A 25 -0.78 -31.93 -22.79
N LEU A 26 -2.02 -32.18 -23.19
CA LEU A 26 -2.75 -31.33 -24.16
C LEU A 26 -3.09 -29.94 -23.58
N ASN A 27 -3.41 -29.87 -22.29
CA ASN A 27 -3.68 -28.58 -21.63
C ASN A 27 -2.39 -27.77 -21.44
N ILE A 28 -1.26 -28.38 -21.06
CA ILE A 28 0.02 -27.69 -20.94
C ILE A 28 0.50 -27.15 -22.30
N LYS A 29 0.36 -27.92 -23.38
CA LYS A 29 0.65 -27.43 -24.75
C LYS A 29 -0.29 -26.32 -25.21
N ARG A 30 -1.57 -26.34 -24.81
CA ARG A 30 -2.49 -25.23 -25.05
C ARG A 30 -2.13 -24.00 -24.23
N PHE A 31 -1.79 -24.17 -22.93
CA PHE A 31 -1.31 -23.08 -22.09
C PHE A 31 -0.01 -22.47 -22.59
N MET A 32 0.97 -23.30 -23.00
CA MET A 32 2.19 -22.79 -23.62
C MET A 32 1.92 -22.01 -24.91
N ARG A 33 0.99 -22.47 -25.76
CA ARG A 33 0.62 -21.73 -26.98
C ARG A 33 -0.09 -20.43 -26.67
N ILE A 34 -0.96 -20.38 -25.66
CA ILE A 34 -1.62 -19.16 -25.22
C ILE A 34 -0.61 -18.20 -24.57
N SER A 35 0.31 -18.70 -23.76
CA SER A 35 1.39 -17.90 -23.16
C SER A 35 2.34 -17.32 -24.22
N ILE A 36 2.71 -18.11 -25.24
CA ILE A 36 3.50 -17.64 -26.36
C ILE A 36 2.72 -16.59 -27.18
N LEU A 37 1.41 -16.78 -27.39
CA LEU A 37 0.57 -15.81 -28.08
C LEU A 37 0.44 -14.50 -27.29
N ILE A 38 0.30 -14.58 -25.98
CA ILE A 38 0.28 -13.40 -25.09
C ILE A 38 1.63 -12.70 -25.09
N ILE A 39 2.75 -13.44 -25.04
CA ILE A 39 4.09 -12.87 -25.10
C ILE A 39 4.36 -12.23 -26.45
N THR A 40 3.96 -12.87 -27.56
CA THR A 40 4.15 -12.33 -28.91
C THR A 40 3.24 -11.12 -29.18
N THR A 41 1.99 -11.11 -28.70
CA THR A 41 1.14 -9.93 -28.75
C THR A 41 1.65 -8.81 -27.84
N PHE A 42 2.21 -9.14 -26.68
CA PHE A 42 2.80 -8.16 -25.78
C PHE A 42 4.10 -7.58 -26.35
N THR A 43 4.96 -8.39 -26.98
CA THR A 43 6.17 -7.90 -27.67
C THR A 43 5.86 -7.09 -28.91
N ALA A 44 4.81 -7.45 -29.67
CA ALA A 44 4.35 -6.67 -30.81
C ALA A 44 3.73 -5.33 -30.37
N SER A 45 2.95 -5.31 -29.29
CA SER A 45 2.45 -4.06 -28.71
C SER A 45 3.56 -3.22 -28.08
N LEU A 46 4.60 -3.84 -27.54
CA LEU A 46 5.78 -3.14 -27.02
C LEU A 46 6.61 -2.52 -28.14
N GLN A 47 6.70 -3.14 -29.30
CA GLN A 47 7.35 -2.55 -30.49
C GLN A 47 6.55 -1.37 -31.05
N LEU A 48 5.23 -1.38 -30.98
CA LEU A 48 4.38 -0.24 -31.33
C LEU A 48 4.49 0.92 -30.33
N LEU A 49 4.80 0.64 -29.05
CA LEU A 49 5.06 1.64 -28.02
C LEU A 49 6.48 2.24 -28.07
N LEU A 50 7.42 1.57 -28.75
CA LEU A 50 8.79 2.03 -28.97
C LEU A 50 8.93 2.89 -30.23
N ALA A 51 7.83 3.18 -30.95
CA ALA A 51 7.83 4.21 -31.98
C ALA A 51 8.25 5.52 -31.31
N THR A 52 9.46 5.98 -31.63
CA THR A 52 10.00 7.26 -31.19
C THR A 52 9.00 8.36 -31.55
N PRO A 53 8.67 9.30 -30.65
CA PRO A 53 7.93 10.49 -31.03
C PRO A 53 8.75 11.16 -32.15
N ALA A 54 8.15 11.30 -33.32
CA ALA A 54 8.73 12.11 -34.38
C ALA A 54 8.90 13.52 -33.78
N THR A 55 10.13 13.93 -33.50
CA THR A 55 10.45 15.34 -33.21
C THR A 55 10.01 16.12 -34.42
N GLY A 56 9.10 17.08 -34.23
CA GLY A 56 8.64 17.95 -35.30
C GLY A 56 9.83 18.58 -35.97
N GLN A 57 9.82 18.63 -37.30
CA GLN A 57 10.90 19.27 -38.10
C GLN A 57 10.96 20.76 -37.73
N ASP A 58 12.16 21.23 -37.42
CA ASP A 58 12.44 22.63 -37.12
C ASP A 58 13.05 23.31 -38.33
N MET A 59 12.44 24.43 -38.79
CA MET A 59 12.88 25.18 -39.99
C MET A 59 14.29 25.75 -39.86
N THR A 60 14.83 25.91 -38.66
CA THR A 60 16.19 26.42 -38.39
C THR A 60 17.27 25.35 -38.60
N VAL A 61 16.91 24.08 -38.52
CA VAL A 61 17.84 22.94 -38.59
C VAL A 61 17.66 22.13 -39.88
N GLU A 62 16.42 21.97 -40.34
CA GLU A 62 16.06 21.16 -41.50
C GLU A 62 16.54 21.82 -42.82
N LYS A 63 17.24 21.05 -43.64
CA LYS A 63 17.84 21.54 -44.88
C LYS A 63 17.11 21.00 -46.11
N VAL A 64 16.71 21.90 -47.01
CA VAL A 64 16.03 21.61 -48.26
C VAL A 64 16.85 22.11 -49.46
N THR A 65 16.62 21.53 -50.60
CA THR A 65 17.23 21.98 -51.87
C THR A 65 16.14 22.62 -52.74
N VAL A 66 16.19 23.94 -52.81
CA VAL A 66 15.20 24.74 -53.56
C VAL A 66 15.94 25.64 -54.57
N GLY A 67 15.40 25.75 -55.77
CA GLY A 67 15.89 26.63 -56.81
C GLY A 67 14.76 27.14 -57.66
N LEU A 68 14.80 28.41 -58.02
CA LEU A 68 13.82 29.08 -58.87
C LEU A 68 14.52 29.89 -59.96
N LYS A 69 14.01 29.86 -61.21
CA LYS A 69 14.47 30.69 -62.29
C LYS A 69 13.32 31.52 -62.92
N GLN A 70 13.06 32.68 -62.35
CA GLN A 70 11.92 33.54 -62.71
C GLN A 70 10.60 32.81 -62.60
N GLU A 71 10.40 32.13 -61.47
CA GLU A 71 9.22 31.30 -61.21
C GLU A 71 8.41 31.84 -60.00
N PRO A 72 7.11 31.48 -59.86
CA PRO A 72 6.28 31.91 -58.74
C PRO A 72 6.74 31.38 -57.42
N PHE A 73 6.55 32.14 -56.33
CA PHE A 73 6.88 31.73 -54.94
C PHE A 73 6.23 30.42 -54.51
N GLU A 74 5.00 30.16 -55.00
CA GLU A 74 4.26 28.93 -54.71
C GLU A 74 5.03 27.68 -55.13
N LEU A 75 5.92 27.74 -56.12
CA LEU A 75 6.73 26.61 -56.56
C LEU A 75 7.84 26.29 -55.57
N ALA A 76 8.42 27.31 -54.90
CA ALA A 76 9.35 27.09 -53.79
C ALA A 76 8.68 26.41 -52.59
N ILE A 77 7.48 26.86 -52.24
CA ILE A 77 6.68 26.23 -51.17
C ILE A 77 6.46 24.75 -51.48
N ASN A 78 6.00 24.44 -52.68
CA ASN A 78 5.77 23.04 -53.09
C ASN A 78 7.07 22.20 -53.05
N GLN A 79 8.22 22.76 -53.42
CA GLN A 79 9.52 22.08 -53.36
C GLN A 79 9.93 21.81 -51.87
N ILE A 80 9.61 22.70 -50.95
CA ILE A 80 9.86 22.53 -49.52
C ILE A 80 8.90 21.48 -48.91
N GLU A 81 7.61 21.55 -49.23
CA GLU A 81 6.60 20.61 -48.75
C GLU A 81 6.81 19.17 -49.25
N GLN A 82 7.41 19.00 -50.44
CA GLN A 82 7.78 17.69 -50.97
C GLN A 82 8.99 17.06 -50.26
N GLN A 83 9.85 17.86 -49.68
CA GLN A 83 11.08 17.42 -48.99
C GLN A 83 10.92 17.31 -47.46
N THR A 84 9.80 17.81 -46.88
CA THR A 84 9.59 17.94 -45.46
C THR A 84 8.15 17.59 -45.07
N THR A 85 7.89 17.46 -43.78
CA THR A 85 6.51 17.30 -43.24
C THR A 85 5.88 18.64 -42.87
N LEU A 86 6.56 19.75 -43.06
CA LEU A 86 6.06 21.11 -42.79
C LEU A 86 4.97 21.50 -43.75
N ARG A 87 4.01 22.29 -43.34
CA ARG A 87 2.91 22.84 -44.11
C ARG A 87 2.89 24.34 -44.04
N PHE A 88 2.55 24.99 -45.19
CA PHE A 88 2.56 26.43 -45.31
C PHE A 88 1.13 26.99 -45.28
N PHE A 89 0.92 28.02 -44.49
CA PHE A 89 -0.32 28.75 -44.34
C PHE A 89 -0.12 30.20 -44.75
N TYR A 90 -0.76 30.62 -45.85
CA TYR A 90 -0.69 31.95 -46.39
C TYR A 90 -2.00 32.34 -47.08
N ARG A 91 -2.25 33.64 -47.24
CA ARG A 91 -3.36 34.12 -48.02
C ARG A 91 -2.98 34.16 -49.51
N LYS A 92 -3.58 33.26 -50.30
CA LYS A 92 -3.26 33.04 -51.70
C LYS A 92 -3.41 34.31 -52.58
N ALA A 93 -4.33 35.22 -52.23
CA ALA A 93 -4.51 36.50 -52.94
C ALA A 93 -3.35 37.47 -52.69
N GLU A 94 -2.73 37.46 -51.54
CA GLU A 94 -1.60 38.34 -51.18
C GLU A 94 -0.29 37.83 -51.74
N ILE A 95 -0.02 36.54 -51.73
CA ILE A 95 1.19 35.91 -52.26
C ILE A 95 1.26 36.05 -53.82
N LYS A 96 0.14 36.05 -54.52
CA LYS A 96 0.10 36.30 -55.97
C LYS A 96 0.60 37.70 -56.42
N THR A 97 0.72 38.60 -55.48
CA THR A 97 1.30 39.93 -55.76
C THR A 97 2.84 39.95 -55.82
N LEU A 98 3.46 38.83 -55.34
CA LEU A 98 4.91 38.70 -55.47
C LEU A 98 5.30 38.43 -56.87
N ALA A 99 6.29 39.24 -57.38
CA ALA A 99 6.89 39.04 -58.67
C ALA A 99 7.57 37.67 -58.76
N VAL A 100 7.81 37.21 -59.97
CA VAL A 100 8.57 35.97 -60.19
C VAL A 100 9.95 36.05 -59.54
N LEU A 101 10.33 35.01 -58.86
CA LEU A 101 11.54 34.98 -58.04
C LEU A 101 12.61 34.12 -58.66
N THR A 102 13.88 34.49 -58.40
CA THR A 102 15.05 33.73 -58.84
C THR A 102 15.86 33.36 -57.60
N LEU A 103 16.09 32.06 -57.40
CA LEU A 103 16.87 31.52 -56.30
C LEU A 103 17.82 30.43 -56.82
N PRO A 104 19.16 30.55 -56.64
CA PRO A 104 20.12 29.54 -57.09
C PRO A 104 19.83 28.19 -56.41
N VAL A 105 19.97 27.08 -57.15
CA VAL A 105 19.81 25.75 -56.56
C VAL A 105 20.93 25.48 -55.57
N GLN A 106 20.59 25.43 -54.29
CA GLN A 106 21.53 25.22 -53.21
C GLN A 106 20.82 24.55 -52.02
N ARG A 107 21.54 23.75 -51.25
CA ARG A 107 21.02 23.14 -50.03
C ARG A 107 21.18 24.10 -48.84
N ARG A 108 20.06 24.61 -48.35
CA ARG A 108 19.98 25.58 -47.25
C ARG A 108 18.99 25.12 -46.17
N THR A 109 18.99 25.75 -45.00
CA THR A 109 17.88 25.56 -44.05
C THR A 109 16.59 26.17 -44.58
N ILE A 110 15.44 25.70 -44.13
CA ILE A 110 14.14 26.23 -44.55
C ILE A 110 14.06 27.71 -44.20
N GLU A 111 14.52 28.08 -43.00
CA GLU A 111 14.57 29.46 -42.54
C GLU A 111 15.39 30.34 -43.49
N GLN A 112 16.60 29.91 -43.84
CA GLN A 112 17.47 30.64 -44.81
C GLN A 112 16.81 30.74 -46.18
N THR A 113 16.17 29.69 -46.66
CA THR A 113 15.47 29.67 -47.94
C THR A 113 14.31 30.67 -47.97
N LEU A 114 13.48 30.68 -46.94
CA LEU A 114 12.35 31.61 -46.80
C LEU A 114 12.83 33.06 -46.62
N PHE A 115 13.89 33.25 -45.85
CA PHE A 115 14.47 34.60 -45.67
C PHE A 115 14.96 35.19 -47.00
N GLU A 116 15.70 34.41 -47.80
CA GLU A 116 16.18 34.85 -49.12
C GLU A 116 15.03 35.12 -50.11
N LEU A 117 13.95 34.35 -50.07
CA LEU A 117 12.78 34.52 -50.94
C LEU A 117 11.89 35.68 -50.51
N LEU A 118 11.78 36.00 -49.24
CA LEU A 118 10.86 36.98 -48.71
C LEU A 118 11.54 38.32 -48.30
N GLN A 119 12.89 38.37 -48.28
CA GLN A 119 13.60 39.63 -48.03
C GLN A 119 13.19 40.70 -49.10
N ASN A 120 12.84 41.86 -48.64
CA ASN A 120 12.38 43.01 -49.51
C ASN A 120 10.96 42.82 -50.10
N THR A 121 10.14 41.85 -49.65
CA THR A 121 8.82 41.62 -50.22
C THR A 121 7.69 42.16 -49.33
N GLY A 122 8.00 42.63 -48.11
CA GLY A 122 6.97 43.05 -47.13
C GLY A 122 6.23 41.93 -46.45
N PHE A 123 6.70 40.69 -46.56
CA PHE A 123 6.20 39.52 -45.87
C PHE A 123 7.17 39.06 -44.79
N SER A 124 6.63 38.49 -43.72
CA SER A 124 7.36 37.79 -42.67
C SER A 124 6.83 36.36 -42.49
N PHE A 125 7.63 35.49 -41.89
CA PHE A 125 7.25 34.10 -41.67
C PHE A 125 7.60 33.68 -40.23
N ARG A 126 6.84 32.72 -39.68
CA ARG A 126 7.10 32.09 -38.38
C ARG A 126 6.62 30.65 -38.35
N GLN A 127 7.31 29.81 -37.62
CA GLN A 127 6.90 28.42 -37.40
C GLN A 127 6.03 28.31 -36.15
N VAL A 128 4.93 27.55 -36.27
CA VAL A 128 4.05 27.13 -35.16
C VAL A 128 3.81 25.64 -35.32
N ASP A 129 4.46 24.85 -34.49
CA ASP A 129 4.49 23.38 -34.56
C ASP A 129 5.03 22.90 -35.92
N GLN A 130 4.23 22.20 -36.72
CA GLN A 130 4.58 21.72 -38.07
C GLN A 130 4.09 22.67 -39.17
N ASN A 131 3.65 23.88 -38.82
CA ASN A 131 3.09 24.83 -39.75
C ASN A 131 3.99 26.09 -39.84
N ILE A 132 4.20 26.59 -41.05
CA ILE A 132 4.87 27.86 -41.30
C ILE A 132 3.82 28.86 -41.76
N LEU A 133 3.64 29.94 -41.01
CA LEU A 133 2.71 31.01 -41.30
C LEU A 133 3.45 32.17 -42.01
N ILE A 134 2.92 32.65 -43.14
CA ILE A 134 3.47 33.81 -43.92
C ILE A 134 2.44 34.94 -43.85
N GLU A 135 2.86 36.10 -43.33
CA GLU A 135 2.02 37.26 -43.09
C GLU A 135 2.65 38.53 -43.71
N THR A 136 1.81 39.52 -44.07
CA THR A 136 2.29 40.82 -44.60
C THR A 136 2.75 41.72 -43.46
N ASN A 137 3.90 42.36 -43.58
CA ASN A 137 4.35 43.42 -42.69
C ASN A 137 3.54 44.70 -42.99
N GLY A 138 2.48 44.90 -42.23
CA GLY A 138 1.66 46.13 -42.42
C GLY A 138 2.44 47.38 -42.03
N THR A 139 2.91 48.14 -43.00
CA THR A 139 3.41 49.52 -42.83
C THR A 139 2.22 50.46 -42.82
N THR A 140 1.62 50.72 -41.65
CA THR A 140 0.80 51.91 -41.47
C THR A 140 1.65 53.02 -40.90
N ASN A 141 1.71 54.15 -41.56
CA ASN A 141 2.22 55.41 -41.03
C ASN A 141 1.33 55.81 -39.82
N SER A 142 1.72 55.43 -38.63
CA SER A 142 0.98 55.72 -37.41
C SER A 142 1.70 56.78 -36.61
N VAL A 143 1.01 57.82 -36.24
CA VAL A 143 1.45 58.80 -35.24
C VAL A 143 1.64 58.10 -33.91
N LYS A 144 2.86 58.02 -33.41
CA LYS A 144 3.17 57.45 -32.08
C LYS A 144 2.74 58.47 -31.03
N ARG A 145 1.81 58.07 -30.13
CA ARG A 145 1.43 58.85 -28.94
C ARG A 145 1.80 58.10 -27.66
N LYS A 146 2.11 58.84 -26.60
CA LYS A 146 2.58 58.29 -25.34
C LYS A 146 1.49 58.53 -24.28
N ILE A 147 1.03 57.46 -23.65
CA ILE A 147 0.11 57.51 -22.51
C ILE A 147 0.89 57.14 -21.25
N SER A 148 0.92 58.04 -20.26
CA SER A 148 1.65 57.84 -19.01
C SER A 148 0.78 58.22 -17.81
N GLY A 149 1.10 57.68 -16.64
CA GLY A 149 0.38 57.96 -15.42
C GLY A 149 1.06 57.37 -14.17
N LEU A 150 0.38 57.50 -13.04
CA LEU A 150 0.85 57.09 -11.72
C LEU A 150 -0.21 56.25 -11.07
N VAL A 151 0.14 55.12 -10.47
CA VAL A 151 -0.74 54.20 -9.76
C VAL A 151 -0.41 54.21 -8.26
N LEU A 152 -1.40 54.53 -7.44
CA LEU A 152 -1.28 54.72 -6.00
C LEU A 152 -2.31 53.87 -5.24
N THR A 153 -2.06 53.62 -3.96
CA THR A 153 -3.12 53.17 -3.01
C THR A 153 -3.97 54.34 -2.59
N GLU A 154 -5.14 54.13 -1.98
CA GLU A 154 -5.94 55.18 -1.32
C GLU A 154 -5.13 56.04 -0.32
N GLY A 155 -4.11 55.45 0.33
CA GLY A 155 -3.20 56.15 1.22
C GLY A 155 -2.02 56.86 0.49
N SER A 156 -2.13 57.12 -0.82
CA SER A 156 -1.13 57.83 -1.66
C SER A 156 0.26 57.14 -1.71
N LYS A 157 0.37 55.86 -1.42
CA LYS A 157 1.61 55.11 -1.57
C LYS A 157 1.73 54.52 -2.99
N PRO A 158 2.90 54.63 -3.68
CA PRO A 158 3.05 54.13 -5.03
C PRO A 158 2.95 52.58 -5.05
N LEU A 159 2.20 52.09 -6.06
CA LEU A 159 2.04 50.68 -6.33
C LEU A 159 2.99 50.22 -7.43
N LYS A 160 4.00 49.44 -7.06
CA LYS A 160 4.95 48.83 -8.00
C LYS A 160 4.38 47.54 -8.57
N TYR A 161 4.75 47.24 -9.81
CA TYR A 161 4.36 46.03 -10.55
C TYR A 161 2.85 45.89 -10.81
N ALA A 162 2.06 46.97 -10.72
CA ALA A 162 0.69 46.93 -11.18
C ALA A 162 0.71 46.79 -12.73
N MET A 163 -0.08 45.86 -13.24
CA MET A 163 -0.24 45.64 -14.66
C MET A 163 -1.18 46.69 -15.22
N VAL A 164 -0.71 47.43 -16.25
CA VAL A 164 -1.47 48.44 -16.97
C VAL A 164 -1.67 47.94 -18.40
N GLU A 165 -2.91 47.76 -18.80
CA GLU A 165 -3.31 47.26 -20.10
C GLU A 165 -4.10 48.36 -20.82
N LEU A 166 -3.82 48.55 -22.11
CA LEU A 166 -4.58 49.43 -22.99
C LEU A 166 -5.33 48.57 -24.01
N LEU A 167 -6.66 48.69 -24.02
CA LEU A 167 -7.53 47.88 -24.84
C LEU A 167 -8.28 48.80 -25.83
N LYS A 168 -8.59 48.34 -27.03
CA LYS A 168 -9.53 49.04 -27.92
C LYS A 168 -10.92 49.02 -27.29
N LYS A 169 -11.61 50.15 -27.29
CA LYS A 169 -12.97 50.23 -26.76
C LYS A 169 -13.90 49.29 -27.52
N ASP A 170 -13.76 49.16 -28.80
CA ASP A 170 -14.51 48.25 -29.66
C ASP A 170 -13.86 46.88 -29.68
N GLY A 171 -14.42 45.90 -28.95
CA GLY A 171 -14.01 44.50 -28.92
C GLY A 171 -12.94 44.12 -27.87
N LEU A 172 -12.54 45.04 -26.98
CA LEU A 172 -11.59 44.80 -25.88
C LEU A 172 -10.25 44.13 -26.30
N GLN A 173 -9.81 44.38 -27.53
CA GLN A 173 -8.54 43.85 -28.04
C GLN A 173 -7.35 44.60 -27.39
N LEU A 174 -6.36 43.86 -26.90
CA LEU A 174 -5.16 44.40 -26.28
C LEU A 174 -4.30 45.15 -27.31
N VAL A 175 -3.98 46.43 -27.03
CA VAL A 175 -3.15 47.30 -27.86
C VAL A 175 -1.76 47.46 -27.28
N GLY A 176 -1.62 47.51 -25.98
CA GLY A 176 -0.36 47.62 -25.27
C GLY A 176 -0.48 47.29 -23.79
N GLN A 177 0.61 46.86 -23.21
CA GLN A 177 0.69 46.59 -21.76
C GLN A 177 2.06 46.96 -21.20
N CYS A 178 2.09 47.38 -19.96
CA CYS A 178 3.30 47.53 -19.15
C CYS A 178 3.03 47.33 -17.67
N ASN A 179 4.11 47.26 -16.89
CA ASN A 179 3.98 47.25 -15.41
C ASN A 179 4.49 48.58 -14.86
N THR A 180 3.93 49.00 -13.71
CA THR A 180 4.41 50.16 -12.98
C THR A 180 5.79 49.93 -12.40
N ASP A 181 6.64 50.96 -12.39
CA ASP A 181 7.97 50.97 -11.77
C ASP A 181 7.90 51.07 -10.24
N SER A 182 9.03 51.17 -9.58
CA SER A 182 9.14 51.29 -8.12
C SER A 182 8.50 52.55 -7.53
N SER A 183 8.25 53.57 -8.38
CA SER A 183 7.58 54.83 -8.04
C SER A 183 6.11 54.86 -8.44
N GLY A 184 5.55 53.70 -8.88
CA GLY A 184 4.17 53.56 -9.33
C GLY A 184 3.91 54.19 -10.71
N ARG A 185 4.92 54.60 -11.48
CA ARG A 185 4.79 55.23 -12.82
C ARG A 185 4.72 54.19 -13.92
N PHE A 186 3.94 54.49 -14.95
CA PHE A 186 3.84 53.67 -16.17
C PHE A 186 3.88 54.55 -17.41
N SER A 187 4.20 53.93 -18.56
CA SER A 187 4.21 54.58 -19.85
C SER A 187 3.99 53.56 -20.95
N ILE A 188 2.98 53.78 -21.80
CA ILE A 188 2.62 52.94 -22.95
C ILE A 188 2.63 53.81 -24.20
N THR A 189 3.31 53.34 -25.26
CA THR A 189 3.29 54.01 -26.56
C THR A 189 2.29 53.32 -27.50
N VAL A 190 1.38 54.12 -28.11
CA VAL A 190 0.32 53.63 -28.97
C VAL A 190 0.52 54.19 -30.39
N THR A 191 0.14 53.41 -31.37
CA THR A 191 0.34 53.73 -32.79
C THR A 191 -0.94 53.88 -33.57
N ASP A 192 -2.09 53.86 -32.92
CA ASP A 192 -3.40 54.06 -33.51
C ASP A 192 -4.16 55.26 -32.92
N ASN A 193 -5.19 55.74 -33.60
CA ASN A 193 -6.01 56.86 -33.17
C ASN A 193 -7.40 56.45 -32.69
N SER A 194 -7.58 55.17 -32.32
CA SER A 194 -8.88 54.69 -31.78
C SER A 194 -9.08 55.10 -30.31
N ALA A 195 -10.33 55.09 -29.85
CA ALA A 195 -10.62 55.20 -28.42
C ALA A 195 -10.16 53.97 -27.66
N HIS A 196 -9.53 54.17 -26.52
CA HIS A 196 -8.97 53.11 -25.70
C HIS A 196 -9.62 53.04 -24.31
N LEU A 197 -9.61 51.82 -23.73
CA LEU A 197 -9.88 51.56 -22.33
C LEU A 197 -8.56 51.26 -21.66
N ILE A 198 -8.18 52.01 -20.62
CA ILE A 198 -7.07 51.61 -19.76
C ILE A 198 -7.62 50.76 -18.61
N ARG A 199 -6.96 49.64 -18.38
CA ARG A 199 -7.26 48.73 -17.29
C ARG A 199 -6.01 48.55 -16.43
N VAL A 200 -6.12 48.85 -15.14
CA VAL A 200 -5.03 48.69 -14.16
C VAL A 200 -5.41 47.63 -13.14
N SER A 201 -4.57 46.65 -12.97
CA SER A 201 -4.77 45.54 -12.08
C SER A 201 -3.53 45.21 -11.25
N LEU A 202 -3.73 44.86 -10.01
CA LEU A 202 -2.69 44.35 -9.09
C LEU A 202 -3.35 43.33 -8.15
N LEU A 203 -2.66 42.23 -7.89
CA LEU A 203 -3.15 41.19 -6.98
C LEU A 203 -3.41 41.76 -5.59
N GLY A 204 -4.62 41.57 -5.07
CA GLY A 204 -5.09 42.11 -3.78
C GLY A 204 -5.73 43.49 -3.87
N TYR A 205 -6.01 44.00 -5.10
CA TYR A 205 -6.67 45.29 -5.33
C TYR A 205 -7.81 45.11 -6.34
N HIS A 206 -8.83 45.98 -6.23
CA HIS A 206 -9.90 46.07 -7.24
C HIS A 206 -9.34 46.55 -8.57
N VAL A 207 -9.80 45.97 -9.66
CA VAL A 207 -9.39 46.38 -11.02
C VAL A 207 -10.03 47.76 -11.33
N HIS A 208 -9.16 48.71 -11.69
CA HIS A 208 -9.60 50.02 -12.16
C HIS A 208 -9.66 50.06 -13.68
N SER A 209 -10.73 50.60 -14.25
CA SER A 209 -10.86 50.77 -15.71
C SER A 209 -11.39 52.16 -16.02
N ALA A 210 -10.75 52.82 -17.00
CA ALA A 210 -11.15 54.15 -17.43
C ALA A 210 -11.01 54.30 -18.97
N GLU A 211 -11.91 55.10 -19.57
CA GLU A 211 -11.88 55.36 -21.01
C GLU A 211 -10.89 56.50 -21.36
N ILE A 212 -10.19 56.37 -22.44
CA ILE A 212 -9.24 57.35 -22.95
C ILE A 212 -9.63 57.71 -24.41
N ASN A 213 -10.03 58.97 -24.61
CA ASN A 213 -10.51 59.46 -25.92
C ASN A 213 -9.57 60.50 -26.60
N ASP A 214 -8.50 60.93 -25.93
CA ASP A 214 -7.61 61.94 -26.44
C ASP A 214 -6.70 61.45 -27.58
N LYS A 215 -6.39 62.32 -28.52
CA LYS A 215 -5.62 62.00 -29.75
C LYS A 215 -4.13 62.41 -29.65
N GLU A 216 -3.72 63.04 -28.55
CA GLU A 216 -2.36 63.51 -28.31
C GLU A 216 -1.70 62.76 -27.16
N ASP A 217 -0.41 63.05 -26.87
CA ASP A 217 0.28 62.50 -25.69
C ASP A 217 -0.45 62.87 -24.41
N LEU A 218 -0.78 61.87 -23.61
CA LEU A 218 -1.66 62.03 -22.43
C LEU A 218 -0.95 61.64 -21.17
N VAL A 219 -0.97 62.53 -20.17
CA VAL A 219 -0.60 62.18 -18.80
C VAL A 219 -1.88 62.00 -17.99
N LEU A 220 -2.19 60.78 -17.62
CA LEU A 220 -3.39 60.49 -16.87
C LEU A 220 -3.29 60.97 -15.43
N PRO A 221 -4.41 61.37 -14.80
CA PRO A 221 -4.51 61.58 -13.36
C PRO A 221 -4.03 60.37 -12.60
N ALA A 222 -3.60 60.56 -11.34
CA ALA A 222 -3.22 59.44 -10.49
C ALA A 222 -4.37 58.41 -10.37
N ILE A 223 -4.11 57.17 -10.67
CA ILE A 223 -5.07 56.07 -10.58
C ILE A 223 -4.91 55.46 -9.19
N PHE A 224 -5.99 55.42 -8.41
CA PHE A 224 -6.01 54.85 -7.07
C PHE A 224 -6.61 53.43 -7.15
N LEU A 225 -5.92 52.44 -6.60
CA LEU A 225 -6.46 51.10 -6.45
C LEU A 225 -6.90 50.89 -5.00
N GLU A 226 -8.13 50.44 -4.83
CA GLU A 226 -8.72 50.06 -3.54
C GLU A 226 -8.29 48.61 -3.20
N PRO A 227 -7.86 48.32 -1.96
CA PRO A 227 -7.56 46.94 -1.56
C PRO A 227 -8.82 46.07 -1.65
N ASP A 228 -8.75 44.93 -2.31
CA ASP A 228 -9.80 43.92 -2.33
C ASP A 228 -9.76 43.11 -1.03
N VAL A 229 -10.54 43.55 -0.03
CA VAL A 229 -10.64 42.94 1.32
C VAL A 229 -11.55 41.71 1.30
N LYS A 230 -12.06 41.27 0.17
CA LYS A 230 -12.72 39.96 0.11
C LYS A 230 -11.70 38.89 0.46
N GLU A 231 -11.97 38.16 1.56
CA GLU A 231 -11.33 36.90 1.83
C GLU A 231 -11.27 36.12 0.50
N LEU A 232 -10.10 35.96 -0.05
CA LEU A 232 -9.88 35.03 -1.17
C LEU A 232 -10.46 33.70 -0.69
N LYS A 233 -11.64 33.36 -1.19
CA LYS A 233 -12.05 31.95 -1.17
C LYS A 233 -10.92 31.23 -1.88
N GLU A 234 -10.14 30.54 -1.07
CA GLU A 234 -9.09 29.66 -1.51
C GLU A 234 -9.68 28.85 -2.67
N VAL A 235 -9.31 29.18 -3.89
CA VAL A 235 -9.46 28.26 -5.01
C VAL A 235 -8.42 27.20 -4.71
N ILE A 236 -8.83 26.24 -3.90
CA ILE A 236 -8.17 24.97 -3.80
C ILE A 236 -8.27 24.40 -5.23
N ILE A 237 -7.27 24.65 -6.06
CA ILE A 237 -6.93 23.74 -7.13
C ILE A 237 -6.48 22.49 -6.37
N ALA A 238 -7.44 21.72 -5.92
CA ALA A 238 -7.24 20.35 -5.54
C ALA A 238 -6.85 19.64 -6.84
N SER A 239 -5.58 19.75 -7.21
CA SER A 239 -4.93 18.68 -7.93
C SER A 239 -5.20 17.48 -7.03
N SER A 240 -6.22 16.70 -7.36
CA SER A 240 -6.53 15.46 -6.67
C SER A 240 -5.26 14.62 -6.81
N SER A 241 -4.47 14.55 -5.73
CA SER A 241 -3.35 13.61 -5.70
C SER A 241 -3.94 12.24 -6.05
N PRO A 242 -3.31 11.49 -6.95
CA PRO A 242 -3.84 10.20 -7.35
C PRO A 242 -3.98 9.35 -6.08
N LEU A 243 -5.10 8.64 -5.95
CA LEU A 243 -5.38 7.77 -4.81
C LEU A 243 -4.25 6.74 -4.57
N VAL A 244 -3.60 6.33 -5.66
CA VAL A 244 -2.46 5.38 -5.65
C VAL A 244 -1.32 5.96 -6.47
N ARG A 245 -0.08 5.85 -5.98
CA ARG A 245 1.13 6.20 -6.72
C ARG A 245 2.24 5.17 -6.49
N GLN A 246 3.11 4.98 -7.48
CA GLN A 246 4.26 4.07 -7.41
C GLN A 246 5.56 4.86 -7.23
N GLU A 247 6.32 4.52 -6.22
CA GLU A 247 7.71 4.95 -6.00
C GLU A 247 8.67 3.80 -6.39
N VAL A 248 9.97 4.03 -6.34
CA VAL A 248 10.97 3.04 -6.80
C VAL A 248 10.89 1.70 -6.04
N ASP A 249 10.58 1.74 -4.75
CA ASP A 249 10.57 0.60 -3.84
C ASP A 249 9.19 0.28 -3.23
N ARG A 250 8.16 1.14 -3.47
CA ARG A 250 6.86 1.04 -2.80
C ARG A 250 5.70 1.57 -3.60
N LEU A 251 4.51 1.10 -3.24
CA LEU A 251 3.23 1.65 -3.65
C LEU A 251 2.65 2.47 -2.49
N VAL A 252 2.09 3.62 -2.79
CA VAL A 252 1.53 4.55 -1.80
C VAL A 252 0.05 4.73 -2.05
N TYR A 253 -0.79 4.40 -1.08
CA TYR A 253 -2.23 4.65 -1.07
C TYR A 253 -2.54 5.88 -0.21
N ASP A 254 -3.07 6.94 -0.81
CA ASP A 254 -3.44 8.18 -0.12
C ASP A 254 -4.81 8.04 0.54
N VAL A 255 -4.82 7.76 1.84
CA VAL A 255 -6.05 7.56 2.61
C VAL A 255 -6.86 8.85 2.70
N GLN A 256 -6.22 10.02 2.68
CA GLN A 256 -6.94 11.29 2.73
C GLN A 256 -7.68 11.62 1.44
N ALA A 257 -7.21 11.10 0.32
CA ALA A 257 -7.90 11.20 -0.97
C ALA A 257 -9.12 10.25 -1.07
N ASP A 258 -9.19 9.20 -0.22
CA ASP A 258 -10.32 8.28 -0.19
C ASP A 258 -11.55 8.93 0.45
N PRO A 259 -12.71 8.96 -0.22
CA PRO A 259 -13.94 9.55 0.31
C PRO A 259 -14.45 8.92 1.60
N GLU A 260 -14.14 7.64 1.84
CA GLU A 260 -14.62 6.88 2.99
C GLU A 260 -13.68 6.93 4.21
N ASN A 261 -12.57 7.63 4.14
CA ASN A 261 -11.60 7.71 5.24
C ASN A 261 -12.20 8.19 6.57
N LYS A 262 -13.32 8.90 6.51
CA LYS A 262 -13.97 9.49 7.70
C LYS A 262 -14.84 8.51 8.49
N ILE A 263 -15.23 7.42 7.85
CA ILE A 263 -16.23 6.48 8.36
C ILE A 263 -15.64 5.09 8.61
N ASN A 264 -14.56 4.78 7.95
CA ASN A 264 -13.95 3.45 7.98
C ASN A 264 -12.80 3.36 8.99
N SER A 265 -12.51 2.15 9.41
CA SER A 265 -11.29 1.80 10.15
C SER A 265 -10.11 1.65 9.18
N VAL A 266 -8.90 1.57 9.72
CA VAL A 266 -7.70 1.21 8.93
C VAL A 266 -7.89 -0.14 8.26
N LEU A 267 -8.52 -1.11 8.92
CA LEU A 267 -8.80 -2.42 8.34
C LEU A 267 -9.68 -2.31 7.09
N ASP A 268 -10.72 -1.47 7.14
CA ASP A 268 -11.60 -1.25 6.00
C ASP A 268 -10.86 -0.53 4.84
N MET A 269 -9.90 0.35 5.15
CA MET A 269 -9.02 0.95 4.15
C MET A 269 -8.07 -0.08 3.54
N LEU A 270 -7.46 -0.94 4.35
CA LEU A 270 -6.55 -1.98 3.87
C LEU A 270 -7.20 -2.91 2.85
N ARG A 271 -8.53 -3.12 2.92
CA ARG A 271 -9.29 -3.85 1.91
C ARG A 271 -9.26 -3.20 0.52
N LYS A 272 -8.95 -1.91 0.44
CA LYS A 272 -8.89 -1.13 -0.81
C LYS A 272 -7.46 -0.88 -1.29
N VAL A 273 -6.48 -1.13 -0.43
CA VAL A 273 -5.06 -0.93 -0.75
C VAL A 273 -4.62 -2.00 -1.75
N PRO A 274 -4.03 -1.62 -2.89
CA PRO A 274 -3.47 -2.59 -3.83
C PRO A 274 -2.46 -3.51 -3.17
N LEU A 275 -2.38 -4.75 -3.61
CA LEU A 275 -1.50 -5.82 -3.10
C LEU A 275 -1.85 -6.30 -1.69
N VAL A 276 -2.82 -5.68 -1.01
CA VAL A 276 -3.29 -6.09 0.31
C VAL A 276 -4.65 -6.74 0.19
N SER A 277 -4.84 -7.84 0.88
CA SER A 277 -6.13 -8.53 0.99
C SER A 277 -6.47 -8.76 2.46
N VAL A 278 -7.76 -8.78 2.77
CA VAL A 278 -8.25 -9.04 4.14
C VAL A 278 -9.23 -10.18 4.05
N ASP A 279 -8.92 -11.30 4.68
CA ASP A 279 -9.72 -12.51 4.60
C ASP A 279 -11.03 -12.42 5.41
N ALA A 280 -11.80 -13.53 5.44
CA ALA A 280 -13.10 -13.59 6.11
C ALA A 280 -13.00 -13.38 7.63
N ASP A 281 -11.87 -13.79 8.21
CA ASP A 281 -11.57 -13.66 9.63
C ASP A 281 -10.91 -12.32 9.98
N ASP A 282 -10.92 -11.38 9.02
CA ASP A 282 -10.28 -10.06 9.10
C ASP A 282 -8.74 -10.12 9.18
N ASN A 283 -8.11 -11.25 8.83
CA ASN A 283 -6.65 -11.33 8.74
C ASN A 283 -6.17 -10.63 7.48
N VAL A 284 -5.19 -9.77 7.66
CA VAL A 284 -4.56 -9.04 6.56
C VAL A 284 -3.50 -9.91 5.91
N LYS A 285 -3.45 -9.93 4.59
CA LYS A 285 -2.42 -10.60 3.79
C LYS A 285 -1.82 -9.61 2.80
N LEU A 286 -0.51 -9.67 2.65
CA LEU A 286 0.22 -8.93 1.63
C LEU A 286 0.65 -9.89 0.53
N LYS A 287 0.22 -9.66 -0.70
CA LYS A 287 0.46 -10.58 -1.82
C LYS A 287 0.09 -12.03 -1.49
N GLY A 288 -1.08 -12.21 -0.85
CA GLY A 288 -1.56 -13.52 -0.43
C GLY A 288 -0.83 -14.15 0.76
N SER A 289 0.30 -13.59 1.20
CA SER A 289 1.10 -14.08 2.34
C SER A 289 0.71 -13.37 3.63
N SER A 290 0.62 -14.11 4.73
CA SER A 290 0.52 -13.57 6.09
C SER A 290 1.88 -13.17 6.68
N SER A 291 2.98 -13.56 6.04
CA SER A 291 4.34 -13.18 6.44
C SER A 291 4.74 -11.83 5.84
N TYR A 292 4.24 -10.76 6.40
CA TYR A 292 4.59 -9.38 6.07
C TYR A 292 4.85 -8.58 7.35
N LYS A 293 5.50 -7.45 7.23
CA LYS A 293 5.81 -6.55 8.33
C LYS A 293 4.81 -5.40 8.38
N VAL A 294 4.39 -4.98 9.57
CA VAL A 294 3.54 -3.80 9.75
C VAL A 294 4.27 -2.73 10.55
N LEU A 295 4.19 -1.50 10.03
CA LEU A 295 4.76 -0.32 10.68
C LEU A 295 3.68 0.74 10.83
N ILE A 296 3.74 1.51 11.92
CA ILE A 296 3.00 2.74 12.09
C ILE A 296 4.00 3.87 12.13
N ASP A 297 3.91 4.81 11.18
CA ASP A 297 4.85 5.93 11.02
C ASP A 297 6.32 5.51 10.85
N GLY A 298 6.54 4.33 10.28
CA GLY A 298 7.86 3.73 10.14
C GLY A 298 8.34 3.01 11.40
N HIS A 299 7.50 2.83 12.41
CA HIS A 299 7.82 2.13 13.65
C HIS A 299 7.09 0.80 13.73
N SER A 300 7.75 -0.20 14.25
CA SER A 300 7.10 -1.37 14.80
C SER A 300 6.34 -0.99 16.06
N SER A 301 5.18 -1.57 16.26
CA SER A 301 4.38 -1.36 17.47
C SER A 301 4.01 -2.71 18.06
N SER A 302 4.20 -2.92 19.35
CA SER A 302 3.76 -4.12 20.05
C SER A 302 2.26 -4.34 19.88
N LEU A 303 1.51 -3.27 19.78
CA LEU A 303 0.10 -3.23 19.48
C LEU A 303 -0.25 -3.99 18.19
N VAL A 304 0.54 -3.81 17.13
CA VAL A 304 0.25 -4.37 15.80
C VAL A 304 0.91 -5.73 15.59
N VAL A 305 1.98 -6.02 16.34
CA VAL A 305 2.73 -7.28 16.18
C VAL A 305 1.89 -8.49 16.57
N ASN A 306 1.14 -8.36 17.65
CA ASN A 306 0.45 -9.49 18.28
C ASN A 306 -0.96 -9.69 17.76
N ASP A 307 -1.72 -8.62 17.53
CA ASP A 307 -3.06 -8.69 16.93
C ASP A 307 -3.29 -7.52 15.95
N PRO A 308 -2.73 -7.59 14.75
CA PRO A 308 -2.87 -6.53 13.76
C PRO A 308 -4.34 -6.28 13.37
N LYS A 309 -5.18 -7.31 13.33
CA LYS A 309 -6.58 -7.18 12.91
C LYS A 309 -7.41 -6.32 13.87
N ASP A 310 -7.27 -6.53 15.18
CA ASP A 310 -8.06 -5.79 16.15
C ASP A 310 -7.57 -4.36 16.28
N VAL A 311 -6.27 -4.13 16.15
CA VAL A 311 -5.70 -2.80 16.06
C VAL A 311 -6.22 -2.07 14.83
N PHE A 312 -6.15 -2.66 13.65
CA PHE A 312 -6.63 -2.04 12.42
C PHE A 312 -8.15 -1.81 12.43
N ARG A 313 -8.90 -2.69 13.10
CA ARG A 313 -10.33 -2.47 13.35
C ARG A 313 -10.57 -1.26 14.25
N SER A 314 -9.74 -1.05 15.25
CA SER A 314 -9.90 0.03 16.23
C SER A 314 -9.42 1.38 15.72
N MET A 315 -8.39 1.41 14.87
CA MET A 315 -7.83 2.65 14.32
C MET A 315 -8.77 3.28 13.29
N ALA A 316 -9.10 4.57 13.50
CA ALA A 316 -9.91 5.33 12.55
C ALA A 316 -9.05 5.73 11.33
N ALA A 317 -9.55 5.45 10.12
CA ALA A 317 -8.87 5.84 8.89
C ALA A 317 -8.73 7.36 8.74
N SER A 318 -9.59 8.14 9.39
CA SER A 318 -9.48 9.61 9.42
C SER A 318 -8.17 10.12 10.03
N ASN A 319 -7.48 9.31 10.82
CA ASN A 319 -6.20 9.64 11.44
C ASN A 319 -4.99 9.25 10.57
N ILE A 320 -5.23 8.58 9.44
CA ILE A 320 -4.18 8.07 8.56
C ILE A 320 -4.00 9.00 7.37
N GLN A 321 -2.77 9.38 7.08
CA GLN A 321 -2.43 10.16 5.89
C GLN A 321 -2.38 9.25 4.65
N ARG A 322 -1.61 8.16 4.75
CA ARG A 322 -1.43 7.20 3.65
C ARG A 322 -0.99 5.84 4.19
N ILE A 323 -1.15 4.84 3.35
CA ILE A 323 -0.63 3.49 3.57
C ILE A 323 0.41 3.22 2.49
N GLU A 324 1.61 2.84 2.89
CA GLU A 324 2.71 2.49 2.01
C GLU A 324 2.87 0.97 1.99
N VAL A 325 2.83 0.38 0.80
CA VAL A 325 3.12 -1.04 0.58
C VAL A 325 4.51 -1.14 -0.03
N ILE A 326 5.50 -1.49 0.78
CA ILE A 326 6.90 -1.55 0.39
C ILE A 326 7.19 -2.97 -0.09
N THR A 327 7.23 -3.14 -1.39
CA THR A 327 7.40 -4.45 -2.04
C THR A 327 8.85 -4.83 -2.27
N ILE A 328 9.74 -3.84 -2.27
CA ILE A 328 11.19 -4.00 -2.40
C ILE A 328 11.86 -3.26 -1.23
N PRO A 329 11.78 -3.82 0.01
CA PRO A 329 12.30 -3.11 1.16
C PRO A 329 13.80 -2.81 1.02
N PRO A 330 14.22 -1.54 1.14
CA PRO A 330 15.63 -1.18 1.18
C PRO A 330 16.38 -1.81 2.36
N ALA A 331 17.71 -1.87 2.28
CA ALA A 331 18.58 -2.53 3.26
C ALA A 331 18.46 -1.99 4.70
N LYS A 332 17.95 -0.78 4.91
CA LYS A 332 17.68 -0.20 6.24
C LYS A 332 16.55 -0.91 7.00
N TYR A 333 15.63 -1.56 6.29
CA TYR A 333 14.59 -2.36 6.91
C TYR A 333 15.15 -3.73 7.27
N ASP A 334 14.64 -4.30 8.37
CA ASP A 334 15.03 -5.65 8.75
C ASP A 334 14.73 -6.64 7.63
N ALA A 335 15.53 -7.68 7.56
CA ALA A 335 15.37 -8.73 6.57
C ALA A 335 14.04 -9.50 6.70
N ASP A 336 13.38 -9.38 7.84
CA ASP A 336 12.17 -10.13 8.19
C ASP A 336 10.91 -9.67 7.46
N GLY A 337 9.98 -10.61 7.19
CA GLY A 337 8.73 -10.39 6.46
C GLY A 337 8.84 -10.71 4.97
N LEU A 338 8.47 -11.95 4.60
CA LEU A 338 8.69 -12.49 3.24
C LEU A 338 7.98 -11.73 2.13
N ALA A 339 6.76 -11.23 2.37
CA ALA A 339 5.95 -10.56 1.36
C ALA A 339 6.22 -9.06 1.23
N GLY A 340 6.95 -8.45 2.18
CA GLY A 340 7.21 -7.02 2.22
C GLY A 340 6.71 -6.34 3.48
N ILE A 341 6.45 -5.02 3.38
CA ILE A 341 6.10 -4.18 4.54
C ILE A 341 4.84 -3.37 4.23
N ILE A 342 3.91 -3.31 5.18
CA ILE A 342 2.78 -2.38 5.19
C ILE A 342 3.10 -1.29 6.21
N ASN A 343 3.30 -0.04 5.75
CA ASN A 343 3.62 1.09 6.62
C ASN A 343 2.45 2.08 6.64
N ILE A 344 1.84 2.26 7.79
CA ILE A 344 0.71 3.14 8.02
C ILE A 344 1.22 4.49 8.50
N ILE A 345 1.05 5.54 7.69
CA ILE A 345 1.49 6.89 8.02
C ILE A 345 0.33 7.70 8.56
N THR A 346 0.44 8.15 9.80
CA THR A 346 -0.57 8.98 10.45
C THR A 346 -0.49 10.44 10.00
N ILE A 347 -1.55 11.23 10.24
CA ILE A 347 -1.59 12.65 9.91
C ILE A 347 -0.75 13.42 10.94
N LYS A 348 0.24 14.18 10.46
CA LYS A 348 1.17 14.97 11.30
C LYS A 348 1.29 16.44 10.87
N LYS A 349 0.33 16.98 10.12
CA LYS A 349 0.39 18.39 9.71
C LYS A 349 -0.17 19.30 10.79
N VAL A 350 0.67 20.07 11.47
CA VAL A 350 0.26 21.16 12.35
C VAL A 350 1.23 22.34 12.20
N SER A 351 0.73 23.52 11.79
CA SER A 351 1.36 24.79 12.15
C SER A 351 0.96 25.16 13.58
N ASP A 352 1.55 26.17 14.17
CA ASP A 352 1.18 26.62 15.52
C ASP A 352 -0.34 26.63 15.69
N GLY A 353 -0.82 25.83 16.65
CA GLY A 353 -2.23 25.58 16.86
C GLY A 353 -2.52 24.13 17.18
N TYR A 354 -3.79 23.79 17.12
CA TYR A 354 -4.23 22.43 17.41
C TYR A 354 -5.28 21.96 16.40
N SER A 355 -5.33 20.66 16.17
CA SER A 355 -6.41 19.99 15.45
C SER A 355 -6.66 18.62 16.03
N GLY A 356 -7.86 18.13 15.87
CA GLY A 356 -8.18 16.79 16.33
C GLY A 356 -9.52 16.32 15.78
N ASN A 357 -9.82 15.09 16.14
CA ASN A 357 -11.11 14.48 15.89
C ASN A 357 -11.48 13.57 17.04
N ALA A 358 -12.77 13.39 17.26
CA ALA A 358 -13.35 12.42 18.16
C ALA A 358 -14.50 11.71 17.44
N GLY A 359 -14.58 10.40 17.57
CA GLY A 359 -15.61 9.60 16.92
C GLY A 359 -16.17 8.54 17.84
N VAL A 360 -17.45 8.23 17.62
CA VAL A 360 -18.13 7.09 18.21
C VAL A 360 -18.84 6.33 17.12
N SER A 361 -18.85 5.02 17.23
CA SER A 361 -19.57 4.14 16.29
C SER A 361 -20.09 2.91 17.00
N TYR A 362 -21.11 2.31 16.43
CA TYR A 362 -21.65 1.03 16.88
C TYR A 362 -21.75 0.07 15.70
N LYS A 363 -21.13 -1.09 15.84
CA LYS A 363 -21.12 -2.15 14.83
C LYS A 363 -21.96 -3.31 15.32
N PHE A 364 -23.09 -3.54 14.67
CA PHE A 364 -23.94 -4.71 14.94
C PHE A 364 -23.41 -5.95 14.22
N PRO A 365 -23.33 -7.11 14.94
CA PRO A 365 -23.68 -7.31 16.34
C PRO A 365 -22.53 -7.08 17.34
N ASN A 366 -21.40 -6.57 16.90
CA ASN A 366 -20.14 -6.63 17.64
C ASN A 366 -20.04 -5.65 18.83
N GLY A 367 -20.53 -4.41 18.74
CA GLY A 367 -20.51 -3.50 19.87
C GLY A 367 -20.02 -2.08 19.58
N PRO A 368 -19.89 -1.25 20.65
CA PRO A 368 -19.47 0.13 20.56
C PRO A 368 -17.97 0.28 20.33
N ARG A 369 -17.62 1.41 19.73
CA ARG A 369 -16.24 1.84 19.52
C ARG A 369 -16.15 3.34 19.67
N SER A 370 -15.08 3.83 20.31
CA SER A 370 -14.74 5.22 20.39
C SER A 370 -13.28 5.45 20.00
N ASN A 371 -12.99 6.58 19.41
CA ASN A 371 -11.63 6.99 19.07
C ASN A 371 -11.48 8.50 19.21
N ALA A 372 -10.28 8.94 19.55
CA ALA A 372 -9.90 10.34 19.53
C ALA A 372 -8.47 10.50 19.03
N ALA A 373 -8.20 11.64 18.39
CA ALA A 373 -6.86 12.05 18.03
C ALA A 373 -6.70 13.55 18.23
N ILE A 374 -5.53 13.98 18.68
CA ILE A 374 -5.14 15.37 18.81
C ILE A 374 -3.74 15.58 18.25
N ASN A 375 -3.55 16.66 17.52
CA ASN A 375 -2.27 17.16 17.08
C ASN A 375 -2.13 18.59 17.57
N LEU A 376 -1.03 18.90 18.22
CA LEU A 376 -0.69 20.19 18.78
C LEU A 376 0.70 20.61 18.31
N LYS A 377 0.88 21.85 17.92
CA LYS A 377 2.19 22.48 17.80
C LYS A 377 2.19 23.83 18.47
N SER A 378 3.22 24.09 19.27
CA SER A 378 3.48 25.37 19.91
C SER A 378 4.97 25.68 19.85
N GLY A 379 5.36 26.57 18.96
CA GLY A 379 6.77 26.90 18.71
C GLY A 379 7.60 25.66 18.34
N LYS A 380 8.55 25.31 19.20
CA LYS A 380 9.46 24.17 19.02
C LYS A 380 8.86 22.81 19.41
N PHE A 381 7.77 22.81 20.17
CA PHE A 381 7.14 21.59 20.69
C PHE A 381 6.01 21.14 19.79
N GLY A 382 5.97 19.84 19.46
CA GLY A 382 4.89 19.16 18.75
C GLY A 382 4.42 17.94 19.52
N LEU A 383 3.10 17.70 19.56
CA LEU A 383 2.46 16.53 20.14
C LEU A 383 1.47 15.97 19.12
N SER A 384 1.55 14.66 18.88
CA SER A 384 0.51 13.90 18.19
C SER A 384 0.11 12.75 19.09
N ALA A 385 -1.15 12.69 19.49
CA ALA A 385 -1.67 11.60 20.30
C ALA A 385 -2.97 11.08 19.70
N TYR A 386 -3.16 9.77 19.77
CA TYR A 386 -4.41 9.12 19.37
C TYR A 386 -4.67 7.90 20.24
N GLY A 387 -5.94 7.58 20.41
CA GLY A 387 -6.33 6.42 21.19
C GLY A 387 -7.76 6.00 20.88
N GLY A 388 -8.16 4.87 21.43
CA GLY A 388 -9.51 4.37 21.27
C GLY A 388 -9.83 3.22 22.21
N LEU A 389 -11.12 3.02 22.37
CA LEU A 389 -11.70 1.91 23.10
C LEU A 389 -12.68 1.18 22.18
N SER A 390 -12.67 -0.13 22.21
CA SER A 390 -13.63 -0.94 21.46
C SER A 390 -14.06 -2.17 22.25
N GLU A 391 -15.33 -2.48 22.15
CA GLU A 391 -15.88 -3.77 22.58
C GLU A 391 -16.18 -4.60 21.34
N TYR A 392 -15.92 -5.89 21.45
CA TYR A 392 -16.17 -6.83 20.37
C TYR A 392 -16.84 -8.08 20.93
N ASN A 393 -18.15 -8.15 20.76
CA ASN A 393 -18.98 -9.27 21.19
C ASN A 393 -19.40 -10.05 19.96
N THR A 394 -19.08 -11.33 19.90
CA THR A 394 -19.58 -12.20 18.82
C THR A 394 -20.88 -12.86 19.29
N PRO A 395 -21.93 -12.93 18.48
CA PRO A 395 -23.01 -13.87 18.72
C PRO A 395 -22.45 -15.30 18.76
N GLN A 396 -23.18 -16.16 19.44
CA GLN A 396 -22.87 -17.59 19.40
C GLN A 396 -22.83 -18.09 17.96
N THR A 397 -21.72 -18.73 17.60
CA THR A 397 -21.48 -19.36 16.30
C THR A 397 -21.34 -20.85 16.47
N THR A 398 -21.64 -21.60 15.40
CA THR A 398 -21.50 -23.05 15.39
C THR A 398 -20.25 -23.46 14.61
N TYR A 399 -19.68 -24.57 14.99
CA TYR A 399 -18.67 -25.25 14.19
C TYR A 399 -18.91 -26.75 14.22
N SER A 400 -18.40 -27.42 13.20
CA SER A 400 -18.34 -28.89 13.17
C SER A 400 -17.03 -29.34 12.54
N ASN A 401 -16.56 -30.49 12.96
CA ASN A 401 -15.37 -31.11 12.43
C ASN A 401 -15.63 -32.62 12.25
N TYR A 402 -15.39 -33.12 11.06
CA TYR A 402 -15.49 -34.53 10.72
C TYR A 402 -14.13 -35.02 10.23
N ARG A 403 -13.61 -36.07 10.87
CA ARG A 403 -12.41 -36.79 10.44
C ARG A 403 -12.72 -38.26 10.23
N GLN A 404 -12.25 -38.79 9.09
CA GLN A 404 -12.28 -40.23 8.81
C GLN A 404 -10.86 -40.70 8.55
N SER A 405 -10.40 -41.70 9.29
CA SER A 405 -9.07 -42.30 9.10
C SER A 405 -9.17 -43.77 8.69
N THR A 406 -8.07 -44.26 8.09
CA THR A 406 -7.98 -45.63 7.59
C THR A 406 -7.15 -46.56 8.47
N VAL A 407 -6.13 -46.01 9.13
CA VAL A 407 -5.20 -46.73 10.03
C VAL A 407 -4.79 -45.80 11.18
N PRO A 408 -5.41 -45.97 12.39
CA PRO A 408 -6.52 -46.87 12.70
C PRO A 408 -7.81 -46.46 11.96
N ALA A 409 -8.68 -47.44 11.69
CA ALA A 409 -9.98 -47.17 11.08
C ALA A 409 -10.90 -46.52 12.14
N GLN A 410 -11.17 -45.24 12.00
CA GLN A 410 -11.88 -44.43 13.00
C GLN A 410 -12.60 -43.27 12.32
N THR A 411 -13.76 -42.90 12.88
CA THR A 411 -14.42 -41.65 12.54
C THR A 411 -14.57 -40.79 13.79
N ILE A 412 -14.34 -39.49 13.64
CA ILE A 412 -14.59 -38.46 14.66
C ILE A 412 -15.59 -37.47 14.08
N ASP A 413 -16.67 -37.23 14.81
CA ASP A 413 -17.64 -36.20 14.55
C ASP A 413 -17.71 -35.27 15.77
N GLN A 414 -17.31 -34.00 15.54
CA GLN A 414 -17.35 -32.97 16.56
C GLN A 414 -18.33 -31.87 16.17
N GLN A 415 -19.14 -31.45 17.10
CA GLN A 415 -20.05 -30.33 16.97
C GLN A 415 -19.89 -29.40 18.15
N GLY A 416 -19.91 -28.12 17.89
CA GLY A 416 -19.69 -27.16 18.95
C GLY A 416 -20.26 -25.79 18.69
N THR A 417 -20.20 -24.98 19.73
CA THR A 417 -20.58 -23.59 19.71
C THR A 417 -19.51 -22.76 20.41
N ALA A 418 -19.32 -21.55 19.96
CA ALA A 418 -18.41 -20.60 20.62
C ALA A 418 -19.01 -19.20 20.65
N HIS A 419 -18.63 -18.45 21.69
CA HIS A 419 -18.99 -17.06 21.92
C HIS A 419 -17.79 -16.35 22.51
N THR A 420 -17.48 -15.15 22.00
CA THR A 420 -16.31 -14.38 22.45
C THR A 420 -16.69 -12.95 22.75
N ASN A 421 -16.26 -12.44 23.90
CA ASN A 421 -16.33 -11.04 24.28
C ASN A 421 -14.93 -10.51 24.47
N SER A 422 -14.59 -9.36 23.88
CA SER A 422 -13.30 -8.72 24.14
C SER A 422 -13.42 -7.21 24.26
N ARG A 423 -12.50 -6.61 25.01
CA ARG A 423 -12.35 -5.17 25.20
C ARG A 423 -10.92 -4.78 24.86
N LEU A 424 -10.77 -3.90 23.91
CA LEU A 424 -9.48 -3.36 23.50
C LEU A 424 -9.41 -1.88 23.82
N GLY A 425 -8.37 -1.46 24.52
CA GLY A 425 -8.01 -0.08 24.75
C GLY A 425 -6.58 0.19 24.29
N TYR A 426 -6.34 1.33 23.63
CA TYR A 426 -5.00 1.74 23.25
C TYR A 426 -4.83 3.24 23.27
N ILE A 427 -3.61 3.68 23.52
CA ILE A 427 -3.15 5.06 23.37
C ILE A 427 -1.74 5.07 22.79
N SER A 428 -1.50 5.96 21.84
CA SER A 428 -0.18 6.23 21.28
C SER A 428 0.05 7.74 21.29
N SER A 429 1.22 8.17 21.72
CA SER A 429 1.63 9.57 21.81
C SER A 429 3.04 9.73 21.25
N GLN A 430 3.21 10.64 20.33
CA GLN A 430 4.50 11.08 19.79
C GLN A 430 4.73 12.54 20.15
N MET A 431 5.80 12.81 20.85
CA MET A 431 6.28 14.13 21.23
C MET A 431 7.50 14.48 20.39
N THR A 432 7.58 15.70 19.92
CA THR A 432 8.74 16.22 19.18
C THR A 432 9.19 17.54 19.75
N TYR A 433 10.51 17.75 19.83
CA TYR A 433 11.10 19.02 20.25
C TYR A 433 12.20 19.43 19.27
N GLU A 434 11.96 20.52 18.56
CA GLU A 434 12.90 21.13 17.62
C GLU A 434 13.89 22.00 18.41
N ILE A 435 15.07 21.45 18.79
CA ILE A 435 16.11 22.20 19.49
C ILE A 435 16.47 23.41 18.63
N ASP A 436 16.73 23.16 17.34
CA ASP A 436 16.97 24.15 16.29
C ASP A 436 16.59 23.60 14.92
N SER A 437 16.91 24.31 13.85
CA SER A 437 16.58 23.90 12.48
C SER A 437 17.26 22.59 12.01
N LEU A 438 18.29 22.13 12.69
CA LEU A 438 19.07 20.93 12.36
C LEU A 438 18.80 19.79 13.35
N ASN A 439 18.52 20.11 14.60
CA ASN A 439 18.41 19.15 15.68
C ASN A 439 16.95 18.90 16.06
N LEU A 440 16.55 17.63 16.09
CA LEU A 440 15.21 17.18 16.48
C LEU A 440 15.32 16.01 17.46
N ILE A 441 14.64 16.13 18.60
CA ILE A 441 14.40 15.01 19.51
C ILE A 441 12.94 14.61 19.38
N SER A 442 12.66 13.30 19.37
CA SER A 442 11.30 12.79 19.46
C SER A 442 11.21 11.60 20.38
N ALA A 443 10.13 11.55 21.16
CA ALA A 443 9.79 10.44 22.02
C ALA A 443 8.44 9.85 21.60
N ILE A 444 8.31 8.53 21.68
CA ILE A 444 7.07 7.80 21.43
C ILE A 444 6.75 7.00 22.67
N VAL A 445 5.49 7.04 23.09
CA VAL A 445 4.96 6.21 24.18
C VAL A 445 3.67 5.58 23.66
N GLU A 446 3.61 4.26 23.70
CA GLU A 446 2.43 3.50 23.34
C GLU A 446 2.02 2.59 24.49
N PHE A 447 0.72 2.44 24.69
CA PHE A 447 0.15 1.50 25.63
C PHE A 447 -1.08 0.85 24.99
N ASN A 448 -1.22 -0.46 25.17
CA ASN A 448 -2.40 -1.20 24.78
C ASN A 448 -2.79 -2.22 25.83
N ASN A 449 -4.08 -2.53 25.88
CA ASN A 449 -4.63 -3.58 26.70
C ASN A 449 -5.79 -4.23 25.95
N ASN A 450 -5.79 -5.55 25.88
CA ASN A 450 -6.87 -6.34 25.31
C ASN A 450 -7.25 -7.43 26.32
N GLU A 451 -8.51 -7.49 26.70
CA GLU A 451 -9.07 -8.50 27.58
C GLU A 451 -10.17 -9.23 26.82
N GLY A 452 -10.06 -10.55 26.73
CA GLY A 452 -10.99 -11.41 26.01
C GLY A 452 -11.48 -12.57 26.86
N ASN A 453 -12.77 -12.86 26.76
CA ASN A 453 -13.39 -14.04 27.32
C ASN A 453 -14.01 -14.85 26.19
N ARG A 454 -13.64 -16.12 26.09
CA ARG A 454 -14.24 -17.08 25.18
C ARG A 454 -14.93 -18.18 25.94
N TYR A 455 -16.12 -18.55 25.52
CA TYR A 455 -16.89 -19.68 25.99
C TYR A 455 -17.10 -20.63 24.82
N GLY A 456 -16.62 -21.85 24.96
CA GLY A 456 -16.71 -22.91 23.97
C GLY A 456 -17.40 -24.12 24.53
N VAL A 457 -18.18 -24.82 23.70
CA VAL A 457 -18.72 -26.14 24.02
C VAL A 457 -18.46 -27.02 22.81
N ILE A 458 -17.86 -28.17 23.04
CA ILE A 458 -17.60 -29.18 22.00
C ILE A 458 -18.22 -30.50 22.48
N PHE A 459 -18.95 -31.15 21.62
CA PHE A 459 -19.37 -32.52 21.76
C PHE A 459 -18.67 -33.38 20.71
N THR A 460 -17.95 -34.40 21.13
CA THR A 460 -17.20 -35.33 20.29
C THR A 460 -17.82 -36.69 20.33
N LYS A 461 -18.04 -37.26 19.15
CA LYS A 461 -18.39 -38.66 18.94
C LYS A 461 -17.31 -39.34 18.13
N GLN A 462 -16.66 -40.31 18.71
CA GLN A 462 -15.62 -41.13 18.11
C GLN A 462 -16.14 -42.53 17.91
N THR A 463 -15.95 -43.09 16.73
CA THR A 463 -16.39 -44.46 16.42
C THR A 463 -15.23 -45.20 15.75
N ASP A 464 -14.81 -46.27 16.39
CA ASP A 464 -13.88 -47.29 15.87
C ASP A 464 -14.61 -48.67 15.93
N SER A 465 -14.13 -49.63 16.71
CA SER A 465 -14.84 -50.84 17.05
C SER A 465 -15.95 -50.61 18.10
N LEU A 466 -15.86 -49.50 18.85
CA LEU A 466 -16.77 -49.09 19.91
C LEU A 466 -17.18 -47.62 19.64
N LEU A 467 -18.23 -47.20 20.36
CA LEU A 467 -18.61 -45.80 20.43
C LEU A 467 -18.03 -45.16 21.67
N HIS A 468 -17.31 -44.04 21.45
CA HIS A 468 -16.78 -43.18 22.50
C HIS A 468 -17.42 -41.81 22.38
N THR A 469 -17.81 -41.19 23.48
CA THR A 469 -18.29 -39.82 23.49
C THR A 469 -17.71 -39.04 24.63
N PHE A 470 -17.48 -37.74 24.41
CA PHE A 470 -17.18 -36.77 25.46
C PHE A 470 -17.62 -35.38 25.05
N GLY A 471 -17.94 -34.58 26.04
CA GLY A 471 -18.18 -33.14 25.89
C GLY A 471 -17.08 -32.35 26.59
N LEU A 472 -16.72 -31.22 26.06
CA LEU A 472 -15.80 -30.24 26.65
C LEU A 472 -16.50 -28.90 26.75
N ASN A 473 -16.48 -28.32 27.95
CA ASN A 473 -16.86 -26.92 28.18
C ASN A 473 -15.57 -26.14 28.45
N ASP A 474 -15.25 -25.21 27.59
CA ASP A 474 -14.04 -24.40 27.65
C ASP A 474 -14.40 -22.96 28.01
N HIS A 475 -13.78 -22.42 29.02
CA HIS A 475 -13.83 -21.02 29.38
C HIS A 475 -12.40 -20.46 29.38
N SER A 476 -12.09 -19.65 28.39
CA SER A 476 -10.78 -19.02 28.24
C SER A 476 -10.87 -17.51 28.57
N ASN A 477 -10.01 -17.06 29.46
CA ASN A 477 -9.76 -15.65 29.75
C ASN A 477 -8.35 -15.29 29.25
N THR A 478 -8.24 -14.26 28.43
CA THR A 478 -6.96 -13.81 27.90
C THR A 478 -6.79 -12.32 28.21
N LYS A 479 -5.68 -11.95 28.85
CA LYS A 479 -5.28 -10.57 29.10
C LYS A 479 -3.97 -10.30 28.38
N GLN A 480 -4.01 -9.40 27.42
CA GLN A 480 -2.84 -8.96 26.67
C GLN A 480 -2.56 -7.51 26.98
N SER A 481 -1.33 -7.20 27.33
CA SER A 481 -0.91 -5.82 27.53
C SER A 481 0.44 -5.57 26.85
N GLY A 482 0.62 -4.35 26.37
CA GLY A 482 1.86 -3.94 25.76
C GLY A 482 2.16 -2.48 26.03
N TYR A 483 3.44 -2.16 26.20
CA TYR A 483 3.92 -0.80 26.23
C TYR A 483 5.23 -0.67 25.48
N ASP A 484 5.33 0.44 24.74
CA ASP A 484 6.52 0.79 23.97
C ASP A 484 7.00 2.17 24.40
N PHE A 485 8.30 2.31 24.53
CA PHE A 485 8.96 3.57 24.71
C PHE A 485 10.05 3.74 23.64
N GLY A 486 9.99 4.80 22.85
CA GLY A 486 10.97 5.11 21.82
C GLY A 486 11.57 6.50 22.03
N LEU A 487 12.87 6.62 21.83
CA LEU A 487 13.60 7.89 21.82
C LEU A 487 14.42 7.99 20.54
N ASN A 488 14.26 9.10 19.81
CA ASN A 488 15.00 9.34 18.59
C ASN A 488 15.63 10.74 18.62
N TYR A 489 16.88 10.82 18.18
CA TYR A 489 17.58 12.07 17.94
C TYR A 489 18.00 12.15 16.48
N GLN A 490 17.75 13.27 15.84
CA GLN A 490 18.15 13.56 14.46
C GLN A 490 19.02 14.79 14.40
N LEU A 491 20.19 14.63 13.78
CA LEU A 491 21.13 15.70 13.46
C LEU A 491 21.14 15.93 11.94
N GLY A 492 20.60 17.04 11.50
CA GLY A 492 20.71 17.53 10.13
C GLY A 492 21.98 18.32 9.91
N PHE A 493 22.37 18.55 8.66
CA PHE A 493 23.58 19.27 8.30
C PHE A 493 23.26 20.52 7.49
N LYS A 494 23.96 21.64 7.75
CA LYS A 494 23.75 22.90 7.02
C LYS A 494 24.00 22.76 5.52
N ARG A 495 24.92 21.87 5.12
CA ARG A 495 25.32 21.64 3.73
C ARG A 495 24.20 21.05 2.87
N SER A 496 23.35 20.23 3.43
CA SER A 496 22.25 19.60 2.71
C SER A 496 21.11 19.23 3.65
N LYS A 497 19.86 19.54 3.24
CA LYS A 497 18.64 19.13 3.97
C LYS A 497 18.38 17.62 3.94
N VAL A 498 19.02 16.88 3.05
CA VAL A 498 18.91 15.42 2.92
C VAL A 498 19.93 14.71 3.82
N GLN A 499 21.11 15.34 4.05
CA GLN A 499 22.14 14.78 4.91
C GLN A 499 21.64 14.70 6.35
N LEU A 500 21.67 13.51 6.93
CA LEU A 500 21.03 13.23 8.21
C LEU A 500 21.78 12.13 8.95
N LEU A 501 22.03 12.35 10.23
CA LEU A 501 22.46 11.32 11.18
C LEU A 501 21.35 11.14 12.19
N SER A 502 20.96 9.92 12.48
CA SER A 502 19.95 9.63 13.49
C SER A 502 20.39 8.52 14.43
N PHE A 503 20.01 8.67 15.70
CA PHE A 503 20.15 7.66 16.73
C PHE A 503 18.78 7.34 17.27
N SER A 504 18.46 6.07 17.38
CA SER A 504 17.16 5.60 17.83
C SER A 504 17.34 4.51 18.87
N TYR A 505 16.57 4.59 19.94
CA TYR A 505 16.42 3.57 20.95
C TYR A 505 14.95 3.24 21.12
N ARG A 506 14.62 1.98 21.28
CA ARG A 506 13.28 1.52 21.62
C ARG A 506 13.35 0.41 22.66
N PHE A 507 12.48 0.51 23.64
CA PHE A 507 12.10 -0.56 24.55
C PHE A 507 10.66 -0.97 24.26
N SER A 508 10.41 -2.27 24.16
CA SER A 508 9.10 -2.85 23.91
C SER A 508 8.86 -3.96 24.91
N ASN A 509 7.71 -3.94 25.54
CA ASN A 509 7.25 -5.01 26.41
C ASN A 509 5.88 -5.48 25.95
N TYR A 510 5.69 -6.77 25.93
CA TYR A 510 4.41 -7.40 25.69
C TYR A 510 4.21 -8.55 26.66
N SER A 511 3.01 -8.65 27.26
CA SER A 511 2.57 -9.78 28.04
C SER A 511 1.25 -10.34 27.50
N ASN A 512 1.09 -11.63 27.65
CA ASN A 512 -0.13 -12.39 27.33
C ASN A 512 -0.37 -13.39 28.45
N ASP A 513 -1.34 -13.10 29.31
CA ASP A 513 -1.77 -13.97 30.39
C ASP A 513 -3.04 -14.66 29.91
N GLN A 514 -3.00 -15.97 29.82
CA GLN A 514 -4.11 -16.82 29.39
C GLN A 514 -4.44 -17.80 30.50
N PHE A 515 -5.72 -17.84 30.88
CA PHE A 515 -6.27 -18.82 31.79
C PHE A 515 -7.42 -19.56 31.11
N ASP A 516 -7.27 -20.87 30.95
CA ASP A 516 -8.30 -21.74 30.37
C ASP A 516 -8.77 -22.74 31.41
N GLN A 517 -10.09 -22.85 31.56
CA GLN A 517 -10.76 -23.83 32.38
C GLN A 517 -11.52 -24.79 31.49
N VAL A 518 -11.16 -26.06 31.52
CA VAL A 518 -11.77 -27.10 30.70
C VAL A 518 -12.46 -28.14 31.58
N GLN A 519 -13.74 -28.33 31.33
CA GLN A 519 -14.56 -29.30 32.06
C GLN A 519 -15.08 -30.36 31.10
N ALA A 520 -14.77 -31.62 31.43
CA ALA A 520 -15.24 -32.78 30.71
C ALA A 520 -16.66 -33.17 31.14
N SER A 521 -17.45 -33.62 30.21
CA SER A 521 -18.84 -34.06 30.42
C SER A 521 -19.22 -35.17 29.44
N GLN A 522 -20.35 -35.81 29.64
CA GLN A 522 -20.95 -36.79 28.71
C GLN A 522 -19.99 -37.93 28.32
N LEU A 523 -19.19 -38.41 29.25
CA LEU A 523 -18.19 -39.45 29.03
C LEU A 523 -18.83 -40.80 28.82
N LEU A 524 -18.56 -41.45 27.69
CA LEU A 524 -18.91 -42.83 27.40
C LEU A 524 -17.70 -43.53 26.79
N ASN A 525 -17.23 -44.59 27.45
CA ASN A 525 -16.02 -45.33 27.03
C ASN A 525 -14.79 -44.42 26.82
N TYR A 526 -14.73 -43.30 27.53
CA TYR A 526 -13.66 -42.31 27.43
C TYR A 526 -13.32 -41.77 28.83
N THR A 527 -12.07 -41.57 29.12
CA THR A 527 -11.61 -40.99 30.39
C THR A 527 -10.93 -39.68 30.11
N LEU A 528 -11.43 -38.61 30.73
CA LEU A 528 -10.88 -37.26 30.58
C LEU A 528 -10.99 -36.54 31.93
N ASN A 529 -9.93 -35.85 32.31
CA ASN A 529 -9.91 -35.04 33.50
C ASN A 529 -10.41 -33.60 33.19
N ASN A 530 -10.97 -32.96 34.21
CA ASN A 530 -11.05 -31.51 34.18
C ASN A 530 -9.67 -30.94 34.41
N TYR A 531 -9.37 -29.80 33.82
CA TYR A 531 -8.09 -29.12 34.06
C TYR A 531 -8.23 -27.60 33.93
N ASP A 532 -7.36 -26.93 34.67
CA ASP A 532 -7.09 -25.49 34.51
C ASP A 532 -5.71 -25.31 33.90
N LEU A 533 -5.60 -24.31 33.02
CA LEU A 533 -4.37 -23.98 32.35
C LEU A 533 -4.05 -22.52 32.59
N ASP A 534 -2.87 -22.22 33.08
CA ASP A 534 -2.32 -20.88 33.25
C ASP A 534 -1.08 -20.75 32.36
N ASN A 535 -1.06 -19.74 31.48
CA ASN A 535 0.09 -19.45 30.67
C ASN A 535 0.39 -17.96 30.73
N GLN A 536 1.51 -17.61 31.36
CA GLN A 536 2.06 -16.26 31.37
C GLN A 536 3.20 -16.16 30.36
N ALA A 537 2.90 -15.56 29.22
CA ALA A 537 3.86 -15.44 28.14
C ALA A 537 4.16 -13.97 27.82
N GLY A 538 5.34 -13.71 27.28
CA GLY A 538 5.68 -12.33 26.93
C GLY A 538 7.00 -12.18 26.23
N THR A 539 7.30 -10.91 25.92
CA THR A 539 8.53 -10.48 25.23
C THR A 539 9.03 -9.18 25.82
N HIS A 540 10.31 -9.12 26.12
CA HIS A 540 11.05 -7.88 26.39
C HIS A 540 12.06 -7.66 25.28
N GLU A 541 12.04 -6.47 24.67
CA GLU A 541 12.94 -6.15 23.58
C GLU A 541 13.56 -4.79 23.73
N HIS A 542 14.90 -4.73 23.55
CA HIS A 542 15.66 -3.48 23.41
C HIS A 542 16.20 -3.41 22.01
N THR A 543 15.99 -2.29 21.34
CA THR A 543 16.54 -2.06 20.00
C THR A 543 17.29 -0.74 19.97
N MET A 544 18.49 -0.77 19.42
CA MET A 544 19.36 0.38 19.18
C MET A 544 19.68 0.46 17.70
N GLN A 545 19.60 1.64 17.11
CA GLN A 545 19.89 1.86 15.70
C GLN A 545 20.56 3.20 15.47
N ALA A 546 21.55 3.23 14.58
CA ALA A 546 22.16 4.45 14.09
C ALA A 546 22.18 4.44 12.56
N ASP A 547 21.67 5.51 11.94
CA ASP A 547 21.56 5.69 10.50
C ASP A 547 22.24 6.95 10.04
N TYR A 548 22.92 6.88 8.92
CA TYR A 548 23.51 8.02 8.25
C TYR A 548 23.13 8.07 6.78
N THR A 549 22.56 9.19 6.34
CA THR A 549 22.25 9.48 4.94
C THR A 549 23.17 10.56 4.42
N HIS A 550 23.88 10.28 3.33
CA HIS A 550 24.80 11.20 2.67
C HIS A 550 24.42 11.43 1.21
N PRO A 551 23.92 12.62 0.85
CA PRO A 551 23.65 12.97 -0.53
C PRO A 551 24.92 13.46 -1.24
N LEU A 552 25.24 12.83 -2.36
CA LEU A 552 26.15 13.35 -3.37
C LEU A 552 25.30 13.92 -4.53
N LYS A 553 25.93 14.47 -5.58
CA LYS A 553 25.22 15.16 -6.66
C LYS A 553 24.00 14.36 -7.20
N ASN A 554 24.23 13.13 -7.60
CA ASN A 554 23.20 12.25 -8.18
C ASN A 554 23.07 10.94 -7.39
N VAL A 555 23.85 10.74 -6.33
CA VAL A 555 23.90 9.53 -5.52
C VAL A 555 23.47 9.87 -4.10
N GLU A 556 22.59 9.09 -3.54
CA GLU A 556 22.28 9.10 -2.11
C GLU A 556 22.81 7.81 -1.49
N ILE A 557 23.61 7.95 -0.43
CA ILE A 557 24.19 6.83 0.30
C ILE A 557 23.48 6.75 1.66
N GLU A 558 22.93 5.60 1.99
CA GLU A 558 22.40 5.29 3.32
C GLU A 558 23.25 4.19 3.93
N ALA A 559 23.70 4.35 5.17
CA ALA A 559 24.42 3.33 5.92
C ALA A 559 23.93 3.32 7.37
N GLY A 560 23.99 2.18 8.02
CA GLY A 560 23.56 2.08 9.40
C GLY A 560 23.95 0.79 10.09
N VAL A 561 23.77 0.80 11.39
CA VAL A 561 23.95 -0.35 12.29
C VAL A 561 22.73 -0.49 13.19
N LYS A 562 22.37 -1.73 13.52
CA LYS A 562 21.22 -2.03 14.39
C LYS A 562 21.54 -3.22 15.29
N ALA A 563 21.12 -3.15 16.54
CA ALA A 563 21.12 -4.26 17.48
C ALA A 563 19.72 -4.45 18.07
N ILE A 564 19.25 -5.67 18.08
CA ILE A 564 18.00 -6.10 18.70
C ILE A 564 18.36 -7.12 19.77
N LEU A 565 17.98 -6.86 21.00
CA LEU A 565 18.16 -7.76 22.14
C LEU A 565 16.78 -8.15 22.63
N ARG A 566 16.41 -9.42 22.44
CA ARG A 566 15.07 -9.92 22.69
C ARG A 566 15.09 -11.10 23.66
N ASN A 567 14.21 -11.04 24.64
CA ASN A 567 13.93 -12.14 25.53
C ASN A 567 12.43 -12.47 25.49
N ASN A 568 12.09 -13.68 25.07
CA ASN A 568 10.75 -14.20 25.09
C ASN A 568 10.65 -15.25 26.20
N PHE A 569 9.50 -15.33 26.86
CA PHE A 569 9.23 -16.28 27.91
C PHE A 569 7.80 -16.82 27.83
N SER A 570 7.58 -18.01 28.34
CA SER A 570 6.26 -18.62 28.54
C SER A 570 6.33 -19.53 29.74
N ASN A 571 5.62 -19.19 30.82
CA ASN A 571 5.47 -19.96 32.00
C ASN A 571 4.09 -20.63 31.94
N TYR A 572 4.08 -21.90 31.66
CA TYR A 572 2.88 -22.67 31.40
C TYR A 572 2.68 -23.73 32.49
N THR A 573 1.51 -23.71 33.12
CA THR A 573 1.13 -24.68 34.16
C THR A 573 -0.20 -25.30 33.82
N LEU A 574 -0.27 -26.63 33.84
CA LEU A 574 -1.50 -27.38 33.73
C LEU A 574 -1.80 -28.06 35.06
N ASP A 575 -2.98 -27.77 35.60
CA ASP A 575 -3.51 -28.33 36.84
C ASP A 575 -4.66 -29.29 36.53
N ASN A 576 -4.47 -30.57 36.80
CA ASN A 576 -5.54 -31.54 36.76
C ASN A 576 -6.48 -31.35 37.95
N ILE A 577 -7.78 -31.22 37.68
CA ILE A 577 -8.82 -31.01 38.70
C ILE A 577 -9.58 -32.31 38.90
N ASP A 578 -9.53 -32.85 40.13
CA ASP A 578 -10.31 -34.02 40.48
C ASP A 578 -11.81 -33.67 40.46
N PRO A 579 -12.64 -34.36 39.66
CA PRO A 579 -14.04 -34.01 39.48
C PRO A 579 -14.92 -34.23 40.72
N LEU A 580 -14.44 -35.01 41.74
CA LEU A 580 -15.19 -35.30 42.94
C LEU A 580 -14.84 -34.41 44.13
N SER A 581 -13.53 -34.18 44.32
CA SER A 581 -13.04 -33.40 45.48
C SER A 581 -12.77 -31.93 45.11
N GLY A 582 -12.66 -31.61 43.81
CA GLY A 582 -12.20 -30.31 43.35
C GLY A 582 -10.73 -30.04 43.65
N ALA A 583 -9.96 -31.03 44.05
CA ALA A 583 -8.54 -30.87 44.34
C ALA A 583 -7.73 -30.66 43.07
N SER A 584 -6.87 -29.65 43.07
CA SER A 584 -5.94 -29.33 41.99
C SER A 584 -4.60 -30.04 42.21
N THR A 585 -4.05 -30.60 41.17
CA THR A 585 -2.70 -31.19 41.11
C THR A 585 -1.99 -30.83 39.84
N ILE A 586 -0.78 -30.21 40.00
CA ILE A 586 0.04 -29.84 38.84
C ILE A 586 0.41 -31.09 38.04
N ASP A 587 0.24 -31.04 36.73
CA ASP A 587 0.78 -32.03 35.81
C ASP A 587 2.20 -31.62 35.35
N PRO A 588 3.26 -32.23 35.89
CA PRO A 588 4.63 -31.82 35.57
C PRO A 588 5.06 -32.21 34.17
N ASN A 589 4.36 -33.13 33.49
CA ASN A 589 4.69 -33.56 32.13
C ASN A 589 4.11 -32.60 31.07
N ASN A 590 3.02 -31.92 31.45
CA ASN A 590 2.32 -30.96 30.59
C ASN A 590 2.47 -29.51 31.08
N SER A 591 3.36 -29.24 32.02
CA SER A 591 3.77 -27.92 32.49
C SER A 591 5.19 -27.62 32.01
N ASN A 592 5.47 -26.39 31.55
CA ASN A 592 6.80 -26.05 31.05
C ASN A 592 7.08 -24.56 31.25
N ASN A 593 8.31 -24.26 31.66
CA ASN A 593 8.84 -22.89 31.62
C ASN A 593 9.82 -22.79 30.45
N PHE A 594 9.57 -21.84 29.59
CA PHE A 594 10.31 -21.63 28.37
C PHE A 594 10.91 -20.23 28.35
N THR A 595 12.20 -20.13 28.08
CA THR A 595 12.91 -18.88 27.81
C THR A 595 13.64 -18.97 26.50
N TYR A 596 13.46 -17.96 25.64
CA TYR A 596 14.04 -17.89 24.32
C TYR A 596 14.64 -16.51 24.10
N GLN A 597 15.98 -16.43 24.14
CA GLN A 597 16.75 -15.23 23.85
C GLN A 597 17.18 -15.21 22.38
N GLN A 598 16.90 -14.12 21.70
CA GLN A 598 17.28 -13.92 20.31
C GLN A 598 17.87 -12.53 20.13
N ASN A 599 19.16 -12.46 19.81
CA ASN A 599 19.83 -11.20 19.55
C ASN A 599 20.19 -11.12 18.05
N VAL A 600 19.90 -9.98 17.43
CA VAL A 600 20.18 -9.73 16.02
C VAL A 600 21.05 -8.49 15.88
N TYR A 601 22.24 -8.66 15.32
CA TYR A 601 23.16 -7.58 15.02
C TYR A 601 23.24 -7.38 13.52
N SER A 602 23.12 -6.14 13.05
CA SER A 602 23.05 -5.86 11.62
C SER A 602 23.88 -4.66 11.24
N VAL A 603 24.53 -4.78 10.07
CA VAL A 603 25.20 -3.67 9.37
C VAL A 603 24.64 -3.61 7.96
N TYR A 604 24.35 -2.42 7.47
CA TYR A 604 23.76 -2.25 6.13
C TYR A 604 24.22 -0.98 5.46
N ASN A 605 24.21 -1.02 4.13
CA ASN A 605 24.34 0.16 3.29
C ASN A 605 23.44 0.06 2.07
N SER A 606 23.11 1.20 1.49
CA SER A 606 22.42 1.29 0.21
C SER A 606 22.86 2.51 -0.58
N TYR A 607 22.80 2.40 -1.89
CA TYR A 607 23.18 3.43 -2.84
C TYR A 607 22.00 3.67 -3.78
N GLN A 608 21.51 4.91 -3.86
CA GLN A 608 20.50 5.29 -4.81
C GLN A 608 21.11 6.29 -5.80
N LEU A 609 21.16 5.89 -7.07
CA LEU A 609 21.61 6.73 -8.18
C LEU A 609 20.39 7.30 -8.90
N ASN A 610 20.26 8.63 -8.92
CA ASN A 610 19.20 9.36 -9.61
C ASN A 610 19.76 9.98 -10.88
N LEU A 611 19.39 9.42 -12.03
CA LEU A 611 19.64 9.96 -13.35
C LEU A 611 18.34 10.58 -13.88
N ASP A 612 18.37 11.33 -14.97
CA ASP A 612 17.18 12.04 -15.48
C ASP A 612 15.92 11.16 -15.54
N LYS A 613 16.00 10.03 -16.25
CA LYS A 613 14.87 9.10 -16.41
C LYS A 613 15.01 7.80 -15.62
N TRP A 614 16.18 7.55 -15.03
CA TRP A 614 16.48 6.32 -14.34
C TRP A 614 16.74 6.57 -12.85
N THR A 615 16.21 5.70 -12.00
CA THR A 615 16.58 5.60 -10.60
C THR A 615 17.03 4.17 -10.35
N LEU A 616 18.25 3.99 -9.87
CA LEU A 616 18.79 2.71 -9.46
C LEU A 616 19.02 2.77 -7.96
N LYS A 617 18.55 1.76 -7.25
CA LYS A 617 18.80 1.60 -5.82
C LYS A 617 19.32 0.19 -5.57
N ALA A 618 20.50 0.08 -4.93
CA ALA A 618 21.09 -1.19 -4.54
C ALA A 618 21.44 -1.12 -3.06
N GLY A 619 21.15 -2.16 -2.32
CA GLY A 619 21.42 -2.26 -0.89
C GLY A 619 21.89 -3.64 -0.48
N LEU A 620 22.69 -3.69 0.56
CA LEU A 620 23.19 -4.91 1.15
C LEU A 620 23.08 -4.81 2.67
N ARG A 621 22.60 -5.87 3.30
CA ARG A 621 22.49 -5.99 4.75
C ARG A 621 23.08 -7.32 5.20
N LEU A 622 23.95 -7.28 6.19
CA LEU A 622 24.46 -8.44 6.89
C LEU A 622 23.81 -8.51 8.26
N GLU A 623 23.22 -9.64 8.60
CA GLU A 623 22.63 -9.91 9.91
C GLU A 623 23.29 -11.12 10.54
N GLN A 624 23.74 -10.98 11.78
CA GLN A 624 24.11 -12.09 12.66
C GLN A 624 23.03 -12.28 13.70
N THR A 625 22.54 -13.49 13.85
CA THR A 625 21.54 -13.85 14.86
C THR A 625 22.11 -14.87 15.81
N THR A 626 22.09 -14.56 17.11
CA THR A 626 22.45 -15.49 18.20
C THR A 626 21.18 -15.94 18.92
N VAL A 627 21.11 -17.21 19.24
CA VAL A 627 19.91 -17.82 19.87
C VAL A 627 20.31 -18.64 21.07
N ALA A 628 19.60 -18.46 22.18
CA ALA A 628 19.68 -19.34 23.35
C ALA A 628 18.25 -19.70 23.79
N ALA A 629 17.99 -21.00 23.94
CA ALA A 629 16.68 -21.51 24.37
C ALA A 629 16.83 -22.42 25.56
N ASP A 630 16.01 -22.26 26.59
CA ASP A 630 15.96 -23.06 27.78
C ASP A 630 14.52 -23.51 28.05
N PHE A 631 14.35 -24.79 28.39
CA PHE A 631 13.08 -25.44 28.67
C PHE A 631 13.18 -26.17 29.98
N SER A 632 12.22 -26.05 30.88
CA SER A 632 12.18 -26.79 32.13
C SER A 632 11.97 -28.29 31.90
N VAL A 633 11.24 -28.64 30.82
CA VAL A 633 11.06 -30.01 30.36
C VAL A 633 11.79 -30.16 29.01
N GLY A 634 12.85 -30.98 29.00
CA GLY A 634 13.69 -31.19 27.80
C GLY A 634 15.07 -30.51 27.83
N GLY A 635 15.33 -29.61 28.78
CA GLY A 635 16.63 -28.94 28.97
C GLY A 635 16.98 -27.89 27.93
N ALA A 636 18.19 -27.36 28.00
CA ALA A 636 18.70 -26.38 27.07
C ALA A 636 18.88 -26.93 25.65
N ILE A 637 18.30 -26.29 24.67
CA ILE A 637 18.49 -26.64 23.26
C ILE A 637 19.50 -25.67 22.64
N THR A 638 20.57 -26.22 22.08
CA THR A 638 21.55 -25.40 21.34
C THR A 638 21.08 -25.21 19.90
N ILE A 639 20.62 -23.99 19.60
CA ILE A 639 20.31 -23.55 18.24
C ILE A 639 21.57 -22.86 17.70
N PRO A 640 22.16 -23.31 16.60
CA PRO A 640 23.37 -22.68 16.06
C PRO A 640 23.11 -21.20 15.68
N ASP A 641 24.04 -20.34 15.99
CA ASP A 641 24.09 -18.97 15.47
C ASP A 641 24.13 -18.99 13.94
N TYR A 642 23.51 -18.02 13.32
CA TYR A 642 23.47 -17.94 11.85
C TYR A 642 23.66 -16.53 11.33
N ASN A 643 24.22 -16.43 10.13
CA ASN A 643 24.45 -15.20 9.40
C ASN A 643 23.63 -15.19 8.12
N ASN A 644 23.02 -14.04 7.82
CA ASN A 644 22.26 -13.82 6.60
C ASN A 644 22.78 -12.60 5.86
N LEU A 645 22.98 -12.75 4.54
CA LEU A 645 23.31 -11.67 3.63
C LEU A 645 22.06 -11.36 2.82
N VAL A 646 21.53 -10.15 2.93
CA VAL A 646 20.24 -9.74 2.37
C VAL A 646 20.44 -8.63 1.33
N PRO A 647 20.58 -9.00 0.04
CA PRO A 647 20.64 -8.04 -1.05
C PRO A 647 19.28 -7.49 -1.43
N SER A 648 19.26 -6.24 -1.89
CA SER A 648 18.08 -5.61 -2.52
C SER A 648 18.52 -4.75 -3.70
N ILE A 649 17.83 -4.87 -4.84
CA ILE A 649 18.08 -4.08 -6.05
C ILE A 649 16.74 -3.61 -6.59
N ALA A 650 16.62 -2.32 -6.87
CA ALA A 650 15.47 -1.74 -7.51
C ALA A 650 15.89 -0.79 -8.63
N VAL A 651 15.29 -0.92 -9.79
CA VAL A 651 15.53 -0.09 -10.96
C VAL A 651 14.22 0.47 -11.45
N GLN A 652 14.11 1.79 -11.55
CA GLN A 652 12.97 2.48 -12.11
C GLN A 652 13.38 3.24 -13.37
N ARG A 653 12.60 3.12 -14.43
CA ARG A 653 12.68 3.99 -15.60
C ARG A 653 11.40 4.79 -15.73
N LYS A 654 11.51 6.10 -15.71
CA LYS A 654 10.41 7.03 -16.01
C LYS A 654 10.37 7.29 -17.51
N PHE A 655 9.24 7.04 -18.15
CA PHE A 655 9.01 7.41 -19.55
C PHE A 655 8.48 8.84 -19.64
N SER A 656 7.68 9.23 -18.66
CA SER A 656 7.13 10.57 -18.50
C SER A 656 6.97 10.87 -16.99
N GLN A 657 6.45 12.04 -16.64
CA GLN A 657 6.07 12.32 -15.25
C GLN A 657 4.94 11.41 -14.76
N ALA A 658 4.19 10.83 -15.67
CA ALA A 658 3.01 10.02 -15.37
C ALA A 658 3.24 8.50 -15.53
N SER A 659 4.32 8.06 -16.16
CA SER A 659 4.52 6.63 -16.43
C SER A 659 5.93 6.16 -16.12
N SER A 660 6.01 4.96 -15.53
CA SER A 660 7.28 4.32 -15.17
C SER A 660 7.20 2.80 -15.23
N ILE A 661 8.35 2.17 -15.40
CA ILE A 661 8.57 0.74 -15.18
C ILE A 661 9.54 0.60 -14.01
N ASN A 662 9.23 -0.36 -13.14
CA ASN A 662 10.06 -0.73 -12.02
C ASN A 662 10.43 -2.21 -12.13
N PHE A 663 11.70 -2.52 -11.95
CA PHE A 663 12.21 -3.88 -11.76
C PHE A 663 12.82 -3.96 -10.38
N GLY A 664 12.61 -5.07 -9.66
CA GLY A 664 13.16 -5.29 -8.34
C GLY A 664 13.55 -6.72 -8.08
N TYR A 665 14.61 -6.89 -7.30
CA TYR A 665 14.99 -8.14 -6.67
C TYR A 665 15.25 -7.86 -5.19
N THR A 666 14.73 -8.73 -4.34
CA THR A 666 14.98 -8.69 -2.90
C THR A 666 15.01 -10.10 -2.32
N GLU A 667 15.91 -10.32 -1.39
CA GLU A 667 15.91 -11.48 -0.51
C GLU A 667 15.33 -11.11 0.84
N ARG A 668 14.51 -11.97 1.42
CA ARG A 668 13.83 -11.76 2.69
C ARG A 668 13.92 -12.99 3.55
N ILE A 669 13.87 -12.80 4.86
CA ILE A 669 13.95 -13.87 5.85
C ILE A 669 12.65 -13.93 6.63
N GLN A 670 12.23 -15.10 7.01
CA GLN A 670 11.24 -15.30 8.06
C GLN A 670 11.85 -16.16 9.16
N ARG A 671 11.97 -15.58 10.33
CA ARG A 671 12.36 -16.31 11.53
C ARG A 671 11.14 -17.05 12.08
N PRO A 672 11.32 -18.24 12.64
CA PRO A 672 10.24 -18.93 13.34
C PRO A 672 9.69 -18.05 14.48
N GLY A 673 8.38 -18.00 14.61
CA GLY A 673 7.72 -17.34 15.74
C GLY A 673 7.82 -18.20 17.01
N ILE A 674 7.63 -17.57 18.18
CA ILE A 674 7.74 -18.27 19.47
C ILE A 674 6.73 -19.43 19.58
N SER A 675 5.52 -19.27 19.09
CA SER A 675 4.50 -20.33 19.09
C SER A 675 4.87 -21.52 18.19
N GLN A 676 5.68 -21.28 17.14
CA GLN A 676 6.19 -22.34 16.27
C GLN A 676 7.36 -23.11 16.90
N LEU A 677 8.10 -22.46 17.80
CA LEU A 677 9.28 -23.01 18.47
C LEU A 677 8.95 -23.68 19.79
N ASN A 678 7.94 -23.18 20.52
CA ASN A 678 7.58 -23.68 21.83
C ASN A 678 7.08 -25.14 21.74
N PRO A 679 7.81 -26.13 22.29
CA PRO A 679 7.42 -27.55 22.20
C PRO A 679 6.22 -27.91 23.09
N TYR A 680 5.65 -26.93 23.75
CA TYR A 680 4.44 -27.15 24.55
C TYR A 680 3.35 -27.82 23.71
N VAL A 681 2.68 -28.81 24.32
CA VAL A 681 1.62 -29.59 23.67
C VAL A 681 0.27 -29.02 24.07
N ASP A 682 -0.43 -28.35 23.12
CA ASP A 682 -1.82 -27.96 23.34
C ASP A 682 -2.72 -29.18 23.21
N GLN A 683 -3.38 -29.52 24.33
CA GLN A 683 -4.28 -30.67 24.49
C GLN A 683 -5.73 -30.26 24.78
N GLN A 684 -6.10 -28.99 24.52
CA GLN A 684 -7.51 -28.54 24.71
C GLN A 684 -8.50 -29.45 23.98
N ASN A 685 -8.06 -30.05 22.86
CA ASN A 685 -8.81 -31.13 22.20
C ASN A 685 -7.95 -32.38 22.14
N PRO A 686 -8.27 -33.45 22.94
CA PRO A 686 -7.39 -34.61 23.03
C PRO A 686 -7.26 -35.43 21.74
N GLU A 687 -8.17 -35.24 20.76
CA GLU A 687 -8.13 -35.89 19.47
C GLU A 687 -7.30 -35.13 18.43
N PHE A 688 -7.01 -33.84 18.70
CA PHE A 688 -6.31 -32.92 17.82
C PHE A 688 -5.33 -32.08 18.62
N ILE A 689 -4.13 -32.57 18.84
CA ILE A 689 -3.11 -31.89 19.62
C ILE A 689 -2.13 -31.15 18.71
N THR A 690 -1.60 -30.02 19.16
CA THR A 690 -0.61 -29.24 18.44
C THR A 690 0.58 -28.90 19.33
N TYR A 691 1.76 -28.78 18.71
CA TYR A 691 2.99 -28.37 19.39
C TYR A 691 3.95 -27.69 18.42
N GLY A 692 4.83 -26.84 18.96
CA GLY A 692 5.89 -26.22 18.20
C GLY A 692 7.10 -27.15 18.01
N ASN A 693 8.04 -26.69 17.16
CA ASN A 693 9.27 -27.41 16.86
C ASN A 693 10.48 -26.49 17.09
N PRO A 694 11.27 -26.70 18.15
CA PRO A 694 12.42 -25.86 18.46
C PRO A 694 13.57 -25.95 17.44
N ASN A 695 13.57 -26.95 16.57
CA ASN A 695 14.59 -27.16 15.55
C ASN A 695 14.36 -26.38 14.25
N LEU A 696 13.35 -25.51 14.20
CA LEU A 696 13.06 -24.71 13.02
C LEU A 696 14.19 -23.73 12.70
N ARG A 697 14.45 -23.58 11.39
CA ARG A 697 15.42 -22.65 10.85
C ARG A 697 14.70 -21.50 10.13
N PRO A 698 15.33 -20.35 9.98
CA PRO A 698 14.77 -19.27 9.18
C PRO A 698 14.48 -19.70 7.76
N GLU A 699 13.38 -19.24 7.22
CA GLU A 699 12.99 -19.36 5.83
C GLU A 699 13.58 -18.21 5.03
N ILE A 700 14.13 -18.47 3.84
CA ILE A 700 14.66 -17.47 2.91
C ILE A 700 13.75 -17.44 1.68
N ASN A 701 13.29 -16.25 1.32
CA ASN A 701 12.45 -16.02 0.16
C ASN A 701 13.11 -15.04 -0.81
N HIS A 702 13.20 -15.41 -2.07
CA HIS A 702 13.69 -14.59 -3.17
C HIS A 702 12.51 -14.06 -3.96
N VAL A 703 12.48 -12.76 -4.23
CA VAL A 703 11.40 -12.11 -4.98
C VAL A 703 11.97 -11.30 -6.13
N ILE A 704 11.55 -11.62 -7.34
CA ILE A 704 11.80 -10.85 -8.56
C ILE A 704 10.48 -10.20 -8.95
N SER A 705 10.46 -8.89 -9.16
CA SER A 705 9.24 -8.17 -9.50
C SER A 705 9.44 -7.21 -10.66
N PHE A 706 8.41 -7.07 -11.47
CA PHE A 706 8.30 -6.12 -12.57
C PHE A 706 6.96 -5.41 -12.46
N ASN A 707 6.96 -4.06 -12.51
CA ASN A 707 5.75 -3.26 -12.40
C ASN A 707 5.75 -2.17 -13.45
N TYR A 708 4.64 -2.02 -14.17
CA TYR A 708 4.34 -0.87 -15.01
C TYR A 708 3.29 0.00 -14.32
N SER A 709 3.55 1.29 -14.22
CA SER A 709 2.67 2.25 -13.57
C SER A 709 2.37 3.43 -14.49
N LEU A 710 1.09 3.81 -14.57
CA LEU A 710 0.60 4.99 -15.30
C LEU A 710 -0.31 5.80 -14.36
N PHE A 711 0.04 7.07 -14.11
CA PHE A 711 -0.67 7.98 -13.22
C PHE A 711 -0.99 9.30 -13.96
N LYS A 712 -2.10 9.30 -14.68
CA LYS A 712 -2.72 10.50 -15.26
C LYS A 712 -4.04 10.78 -14.53
N ASN A 713 -5.08 11.08 -15.29
CA ASN A 713 -6.46 11.11 -14.77
C ASN A 713 -6.89 9.71 -14.29
N THR A 714 -6.41 8.67 -14.95
CA THR A 714 -6.55 7.26 -14.55
C THR A 714 -5.23 6.76 -13.99
N SER A 715 -5.29 6.03 -12.86
CA SER A 715 -4.13 5.31 -12.34
C SER A 715 -4.25 3.85 -12.73
N VAL A 716 -3.22 3.33 -13.40
CA VAL A 716 -3.11 1.91 -13.78
C VAL A 716 -1.76 1.40 -13.30
N ASN A 717 -1.76 0.28 -12.57
CA ASN A 717 -0.56 -0.44 -12.20
C ASN A 717 -0.73 -1.91 -12.59
N VAL A 718 0.24 -2.43 -13.34
CA VAL A 718 0.32 -3.85 -13.74
C VAL A 718 1.62 -4.39 -13.21
N GLY A 719 1.55 -5.42 -12.37
CA GLY A 719 2.69 -6.10 -11.78
C GLY A 719 2.79 -7.56 -12.24
N LEU A 720 4.02 -8.03 -12.31
CA LEU A 720 4.34 -9.44 -12.43
C LEU A 720 5.46 -9.74 -11.44
N SER A 721 5.27 -10.72 -10.57
CA SER A 721 6.30 -11.13 -9.63
C SER A 721 6.47 -12.64 -9.60
N TYR A 722 7.72 -13.07 -9.42
CA TYR A 722 8.06 -14.46 -9.18
C TYR A 722 8.78 -14.55 -7.85
N SER A 723 8.24 -15.35 -6.94
CA SER A 723 8.86 -15.63 -5.65
C SER A 723 9.15 -17.13 -5.52
N PHE A 724 10.29 -17.45 -4.91
CA PHE A 724 10.67 -18.81 -4.64
C PHE A 724 11.40 -18.92 -3.30
N SER A 725 11.13 -20.01 -2.61
CA SER A 725 11.74 -20.35 -1.33
C SER A 725 11.89 -21.86 -1.25
N ASP A 726 13.07 -22.27 -0.83
CA ASP A 726 13.39 -23.66 -0.55
C ASP A 726 13.37 -23.88 0.93
N ASN A 727 12.86 -24.63 1.67
CA ASN A 727 12.91 -24.74 3.13
C ASN A 727 11.88 -23.89 3.87
N THR A 728 10.67 -23.77 3.29
CA THR A 728 9.58 -23.04 3.96
C THR A 728 9.10 -23.76 5.21
N ILE A 729 8.77 -22.98 6.23
CA ILE A 729 8.17 -23.49 7.46
C ILE A 729 6.70 -23.84 7.16
N GLN A 730 6.38 -25.13 7.15
CA GLN A 730 5.03 -25.61 6.89
C GLN A 730 4.44 -26.26 8.14
N TYR A 731 3.16 -25.93 8.41
CA TYR A 731 2.35 -26.70 9.31
C TYR A 731 1.87 -27.97 8.61
N PHE A 732 1.99 -29.08 9.28
CA PHE A 732 1.44 -30.34 8.81
C PHE A 732 0.93 -31.18 9.96
N SER A 733 -0.06 -31.99 9.67
CA SER A 733 -0.68 -32.89 10.65
C SER A 733 -0.44 -34.33 10.26
N THR A 734 -0.15 -35.13 11.25
CA THR A 734 0.03 -36.58 11.13
C THR A 734 -0.97 -37.30 12.02
N LEU A 735 -1.35 -38.49 11.63
CA LEU A 735 -2.20 -39.36 12.44
C LEU A 735 -1.32 -40.38 13.15
N GLY A 736 -1.39 -40.40 14.49
CA GLY A 736 -0.72 -41.41 15.33
C GLY A 736 -1.40 -42.75 15.23
N THR A 737 -0.70 -43.80 15.66
CA THR A 737 -1.26 -45.17 15.83
C THR A 737 -2.33 -45.25 16.91
N ASP A 738 -2.36 -44.29 17.84
CA ASP A 738 -3.38 -44.08 18.86
C ASP A 738 -4.63 -43.35 18.32
N GLY A 739 -4.69 -43.01 17.05
CA GLY A 739 -5.80 -42.31 16.42
C GLY A 739 -5.84 -40.79 16.66
N VAL A 740 -4.87 -40.23 17.38
CA VAL A 740 -4.77 -38.82 17.68
C VAL A 740 -4.08 -38.11 16.51
N THR A 741 -4.66 -37.00 16.05
CA THR A 741 -4.03 -36.10 15.04
C THR A 741 -3.04 -35.16 15.72
N ARG A 742 -1.78 -35.20 15.28
CA ARG A 742 -0.71 -34.35 15.79
C ARG A 742 -0.27 -33.34 14.75
N GLY A 743 -0.43 -32.06 15.10
CA GLY A 743 -0.02 -30.93 14.26
C GLY A 743 1.28 -30.32 14.74
N THR A 744 2.22 -30.06 13.85
CA THR A 744 3.48 -29.40 14.15
C THR A 744 4.03 -28.63 12.93
N TYR A 745 5.14 -27.94 13.10
CA TYR A 745 5.82 -27.18 12.07
C TYR A 745 7.15 -27.81 11.70
N ASN A 746 7.49 -27.75 10.40
CA ASN A 746 8.81 -28.18 9.93
C ASN A 746 9.27 -27.39 8.70
N ASN A 747 10.58 -27.28 8.52
CA ASN A 747 11.19 -26.73 7.31
C ASN A 747 11.22 -27.82 6.20
N ILE A 748 10.08 -28.09 5.59
CA ILE A 748 9.89 -29.17 4.61
C ILE A 748 9.40 -28.71 3.25
N GLY A 749 9.13 -27.41 3.09
CA GLY A 749 8.43 -26.91 1.92
C GLY A 749 9.32 -26.24 0.90
N GLU A 750 9.05 -26.49 -0.39
CA GLU A 750 9.42 -25.65 -1.51
C GLU A 750 8.18 -24.86 -1.94
N ASN A 751 8.30 -23.56 -2.10
CA ASN A 751 7.24 -22.70 -2.59
C ASN A 751 7.71 -21.90 -3.79
N ASN A 752 7.03 -22.08 -4.93
CA ASN A 752 7.22 -21.27 -6.13
C ASN A 752 5.90 -20.60 -6.48
N ASN A 753 5.90 -19.29 -6.56
CA ASN A 753 4.71 -18.50 -6.84
C ASN A 753 4.96 -17.50 -7.98
N LEU A 754 4.19 -17.62 -9.06
CA LEU A 754 4.11 -16.62 -10.12
C LEU A 754 2.81 -15.84 -9.96
N GLU A 755 2.92 -14.55 -9.77
CA GLU A 755 1.82 -13.64 -9.43
C GLU A 755 1.69 -12.52 -10.46
N ALA A 756 0.48 -12.21 -10.86
CA ALA A 756 0.12 -11.06 -11.68
C ALA A 756 -0.85 -10.16 -10.91
N ASP A 757 -0.56 -8.87 -10.88
CA ASP A 757 -1.34 -7.82 -10.22
C ASP A 757 -1.89 -6.83 -11.22
N LEU A 758 -3.15 -6.43 -11.06
CA LEU A 758 -3.80 -5.36 -11.81
C LEU A 758 -4.49 -4.40 -10.84
N ASN A 759 -4.08 -3.15 -10.86
CA ASN A 759 -4.71 -2.10 -10.05
C ASN A 759 -5.14 -0.95 -10.97
N ILE A 760 -6.42 -0.60 -10.94
CA ILE A 760 -6.99 0.49 -11.74
C ILE A 760 -7.76 1.41 -10.80
N ASN A 761 -7.49 2.71 -10.88
CA ASN A 761 -8.34 3.75 -10.31
C ASN A 761 -8.78 4.68 -11.45
N TYR A 762 -10.08 4.69 -11.73
CA TYR A 762 -10.67 5.39 -12.85
C TYR A 762 -11.77 6.33 -12.41
N PRO A 763 -11.56 7.65 -12.46
CA PRO A 763 -12.63 8.63 -12.25
C PRO A 763 -13.52 8.66 -13.49
N ILE A 764 -14.63 7.92 -13.45
CA ILE A 764 -15.62 7.87 -14.55
C ILE A 764 -16.18 9.28 -14.79
N SER A 765 -16.36 10.06 -13.72
CA SER A 765 -16.76 11.46 -13.74
C SER A 765 -16.26 12.16 -12.49
N ASN A 766 -16.49 13.48 -12.37
CA ASN A 766 -16.20 14.24 -11.14
C ASN A 766 -16.99 13.75 -9.92
N ARG A 767 -18.02 12.92 -10.12
CA ARG A 767 -18.89 12.37 -9.08
C ARG A 767 -18.71 10.87 -8.86
N ILE A 768 -18.25 10.13 -9.86
CA ILE A 768 -18.12 8.67 -9.82
C ILE A 768 -16.65 8.28 -9.94
N ASN A 769 -16.17 7.52 -8.97
CA ASN A 769 -14.86 6.89 -9.04
C ASN A 769 -14.99 5.38 -8.93
N LEU A 770 -14.23 4.65 -9.76
CA LEU A 770 -14.11 3.20 -9.77
C LEU A 770 -12.67 2.83 -9.41
N SER A 771 -12.51 1.90 -8.47
CA SER A 771 -11.22 1.29 -8.14
C SER A 771 -11.33 -0.23 -8.26
N LEU A 772 -10.44 -0.83 -9.03
CA LEU A 772 -10.32 -2.27 -9.22
C LEU A 772 -8.93 -2.71 -8.79
N ASN A 773 -8.85 -3.70 -7.90
CA ASN A 773 -7.61 -4.38 -7.54
C ASN A 773 -7.84 -5.87 -7.78
N ALA A 774 -7.05 -6.48 -8.62
CA ALA A 774 -7.11 -7.90 -8.92
C ALA A 774 -5.72 -8.52 -8.85
N GLN A 775 -5.65 -9.73 -8.35
CA GLN A 775 -4.44 -10.51 -8.21
C GLN A 775 -4.73 -11.95 -8.63
N ALA A 776 -3.83 -12.54 -9.38
CA ALA A 776 -3.87 -13.94 -9.77
C ALA A 776 -2.49 -14.57 -9.55
N SER A 777 -2.45 -15.74 -8.93
CA SER A 777 -1.22 -16.44 -8.57
C SER A 777 -1.26 -17.89 -9.02
N LEU A 778 -0.15 -18.36 -9.56
CA LEU A 778 0.10 -19.76 -9.84
C LEU A 778 1.10 -20.27 -8.80
N ILE A 779 0.64 -21.09 -7.88
CA ILE A 779 1.39 -21.58 -6.73
C ILE A 779 1.77 -23.04 -6.97
N LYS A 780 3.02 -23.37 -6.71
CA LYS A 780 3.52 -24.72 -6.64
C LYS A 780 4.15 -24.96 -5.28
N LEU A 781 3.52 -25.82 -4.50
CA LEU A 781 3.99 -26.24 -3.19
C LEU A 781 4.50 -27.67 -3.28
N LYS A 782 5.63 -27.96 -2.65
CA LYS A 782 6.14 -29.33 -2.42
C LYS A 782 6.71 -29.42 -1.01
N GLY A 783 6.65 -30.60 -0.43
CA GLY A 783 7.25 -30.88 0.87
C GLY A 783 7.21 -32.36 1.16
N THR A 784 8.16 -32.82 1.97
CA THR A 784 8.22 -34.22 2.41
C THR A 784 8.09 -34.27 3.93
N ALA A 785 7.05 -34.93 4.41
CA ALA A 785 6.82 -35.20 5.83
C ALA A 785 6.53 -36.68 6.03
N ASP A 786 7.10 -37.32 7.06
CA ASP A 786 6.95 -38.75 7.36
C ASP A 786 7.22 -39.66 6.13
N SER A 787 8.21 -39.33 5.31
CA SER A 787 8.53 -39.99 4.05
C SER A 787 7.43 -39.89 2.97
N ILE A 788 6.40 -39.06 3.16
CA ILE A 788 5.36 -38.84 2.20
C ILE A 788 5.65 -37.53 1.46
N LEU A 789 5.70 -37.58 0.13
CA LEU A 789 5.85 -36.41 -0.72
C LEU A 789 4.48 -35.77 -0.99
N TYR A 790 4.28 -34.56 -0.53
CA TYR A 790 3.14 -33.73 -0.83
C TYR A 790 3.50 -32.78 -1.99
N SER A 791 2.68 -32.70 -2.99
CA SER A 791 2.86 -31.78 -4.12
C SER A 791 1.52 -31.22 -4.55
N ARG A 792 1.43 -29.89 -4.61
CA ARG A 792 0.20 -29.19 -5.01
C ARG A 792 0.52 -28.07 -5.98
N ASN A 793 -0.25 -28.02 -7.06
CA ASN A 793 -0.28 -26.89 -8.01
C ASN A 793 -1.67 -26.28 -7.93
N ALA A 794 -1.73 -24.98 -7.76
CA ALA A 794 -3.01 -24.27 -7.62
C ALA A 794 -2.94 -22.91 -8.31
N ALA A 795 -4.09 -22.50 -8.84
CA ALA A 795 -4.35 -21.14 -9.24
C ALA A 795 -5.21 -20.49 -8.16
N THR A 796 -4.73 -19.39 -7.59
CA THR A 796 -5.44 -18.60 -6.59
C THR A 796 -5.56 -17.17 -7.05
N GLY A 797 -6.43 -16.39 -6.42
CA GLY A 797 -6.56 -14.98 -6.75
C GLY A 797 -7.61 -14.27 -5.91
N ASN A 798 -7.54 -12.98 -5.96
CA ASN A 798 -8.54 -12.11 -5.34
C ASN A 798 -8.87 -10.94 -6.26
N CYS A 799 -10.07 -10.40 -6.08
CA CYS A 799 -10.55 -9.24 -6.81
C CYS A 799 -11.31 -8.34 -5.85
N ASN A 800 -11.00 -7.05 -5.85
CA ASN A 800 -11.69 -6.02 -5.09
C ASN A 800 -12.14 -4.92 -6.03
N LEU A 801 -13.46 -4.71 -6.14
CA LEU A 801 -14.10 -3.65 -6.90
C LEU A 801 -14.74 -2.67 -5.93
N TYR A 802 -14.35 -1.41 -6.00
CA TYR A 802 -14.93 -0.32 -5.24
C TYR A 802 -15.46 0.76 -6.15
N ILE A 803 -16.71 1.17 -5.93
CA ILE A 803 -17.37 2.26 -6.66
C ILE A 803 -17.85 3.28 -5.63
N SER A 804 -17.48 4.54 -5.81
CA SER A 804 -17.97 5.65 -5.00
C SER A 804 -18.74 6.67 -5.83
N TYR A 805 -19.80 7.19 -5.26
CA TYR A 805 -20.63 8.26 -5.83
C TYR A 805 -20.71 9.44 -4.88
N ARG A 806 -20.42 10.63 -5.38
CA ARG A 806 -20.56 11.90 -4.65
C ARG A 806 -21.82 12.62 -5.13
N PHE A 807 -22.79 12.71 -4.26
CA PHE A 807 -23.98 13.55 -4.46
C PHE A 807 -23.69 15.01 -4.12
N ASP A 808 -24.63 15.87 -4.48
CA ASP A 808 -24.65 17.26 -4.00
C ASP A 808 -24.91 17.31 -2.47
N ASN A 809 -24.63 18.45 -1.84
CA ASN A 809 -24.82 18.67 -0.40
C ASN A 809 -24.01 17.71 0.50
N ASP A 810 -22.77 17.35 0.08
CA ASP A 810 -21.81 16.56 0.86
C ASP A 810 -22.29 15.14 1.25
N TRP A 811 -23.25 14.57 0.50
CA TRP A 811 -23.55 13.15 0.59
C TRP A 811 -22.57 12.30 -0.25
N ARG A 812 -22.25 11.11 0.24
CA ARG A 812 -21.41 10.12 -0.47
C ARG A 812 -21.98 8.75 -0.25
N ALA A 813 -22.03 7.95 -1.33
CA ALA A 813 -22.34 6.53 -1.29
C ALA A 813 -21.13 5.73 -1.79
N GLY A 814 -20.94 4.54 -1.26
CA GLY A 814 -19.91 3.59 -1.68
C GLY A 814 -20.48 2.18 -1.80
N PHE A 815 -20.02 1.46 -2.80
CA PHE A 815 -20.23 0.03 -2.98
C PHE A 815 -18.89 -0.65 -3.08
N ASN A 816 -18.68 -1.72 -2.30
CA ASN A 816 -17.48 -2.56 -2.34
C ASN A 816 -17.88 -4.01 -2.59
N PHE A 817 -17.18 -4.68 -3.48
CA PHE A 817 -17.30 -6.11 -3.74
C PHE A 817 -15.90 -6.73 -3.75
N GLN A 818 -15.74 -7.84 -3.05
CA GLN A 818 -14.49 -8.59 -2.97
C GLN A 818 -14.78 -10.07 -3.21
N TYR A 819 -13.88 -10.72 -3.93
CA TYR A 819 -13.84 -12.16 -4.12
C TYR A 819 -12.46 -12.70 -3.69
N TYR A 820 -12.47 -13.81 -3.01
CA TYR A 820 -11.27 -14.54 -2.60
C TYR A 820 -11.37 -15.99 -3.01
N SER A 821 -10.38 -16.46 -3.74
CA SER A 821 -10.24 -17.87 -4.08
C SER A 821 -9.89 -18.70 -2.83
N PRO A 822 -9.97 -20.03 -2.91
CA PRO A 822 -9.52 -20.91 -1.83
C PRO A 822 -8.08 -20.63 -1.40
N ALA A 823 -7.80 -20.66 -0.11
CA ALA A 823 -6.44 -20.74 0.41
C ALA A 823 -5.95 -22.18 0.30
N ILE A 824 -4.69 -22.36 -0.10
CA ILE A 824 -4.08 -23.67 -0.35
C ILE A 824 -2.83 -23.82 0.50
N THR A 825 -2.73 -24.95 1.22
CA THR A 825 -1.51 -25.41 1.91
C THR A 825 -1.08 -26.78 1.37
N LEU A 826 -0.02 -27.36 1.88
CA LEU A 826 0.42 -28.70 1.48
C LEU A 826 -0.68 -29.77 1.64
N GLN A 827 -1.40 -29.76 2.76
CA GLN A 827 -2.42 -30.77 3.07
C GLN A 827 -3.86 -30.24 2.96
N ALA A 828 -4.08 -28.91 2.97
CA ALA A 828 -5.41 -28.36 3.16
C ALA A 828 -5.85 -27.35 2.11
N THR A 829 -7.17 -27.16 2.04
CA THR A 829 -7.84 -26.18 1.16
C THR A 829 -9.03 -25.58 1.89
N SER A 830 -9.17 -24.25 1.87
CA SER A 830 -10.36 -23.57 2.36
C SER A 830 -11.44 -23.39 1.27
N SER A 831 -12.66 -23.00 1.66
CA SER A 831 -13.67 -22.54 0.70
C SER A 831 -13.34 -21.15 0.15
N PRO A 832 -13.73 -20.82 -1.09
CA PRO A 832 -13.75 -19.46 -1.56
C PRO A 832 -14.86 -18.67 -0.86
N TYR A 833 -14.72 -17.35 -0.80
CA TYR A 833 -15.78 -16.49 -0.30
C TYR A 833 -15.80 -15.13 -0.99
N TYR A 834 -16.92 -14.42 -0.87
CA TYR A 834 -17.06 -13.05 -1.35
C TYR A 834 -17.59 -12.14 -0.26
N TYR A 835 -17.15 -10.91 -0.25
CA TYR A 835 -17.59 -9.87 0.67
C TYR A 835 -18.16 -8.69 -0.12
N ASN A 836 -19.26 -8.12 0.35
CA ASN A 836 -19.80 -6.90 -0.23
C ASN A 836 -20.25 -5.92 0.86
N SER A 837 -20.17 -4.63 0.57
CA SER A 837 -20.68 -3.61 1.49
C SER A 837 -21.25 -2.41 0.73
N LEU A 838 -22.27 -1.83 1.33
CA LEU A 838 -22.87 -0.55 0.94
C LEU A 838 -22.62 0.45 2.06
N SER A 839 -22.21 1.65 1.71
CA SER A 839 -21.99 2.74 2.67
C SER A 839 -22.66 4.04 2.22
N LEU A 840 -23.12 4.82 3.19
CA LEU A 840 -23.68 6.14 2.98
C LEU A 840 -23.14 7.07 4.07
N SER A 841 -22.70 8.25 3.68
CA SER A 841 -22.23 9.26 4.64
C SER A 841 -22.69 10.65 4.26
N LYS A 842 -22.87 11.51 5.27
CA LYS A 842 -23.14 12.93 5.14
C LYS A 842 -22.23 13.74 6.04
N THR A 843 -21.67 14.81 5.51
CA THR A 843 -20.91 15.77 6.30
C THR A 843 -21.74 17.04 6.50
N VAL A 844 -21.84 17.51 7.76
CA VAL A 844 -22.64 18.67 8.17
C VAL A 844 -21.80 19.64 9.01
N PHE A 845 -22.40 20.76 9.47
CA PHE A 845 -21.76 21.79 10.30
C PHE A 845 -20.41 22.28 9.72
N HIS A 846 -20.45 22.84 8.50
CA HIS A 846 -19.25 23.33 7.79
C HIS A 846 -18.16 22.27 7.67
N LYS A 847 -18.57 21.04 7.36
CA LYS A 847 -17.71 19.87 7.19
C LYS A 847 -16.98 19.40 8.46
N LYS A 848 -17.47 19.79 9.64
CA LYS A 848 -16.87 19.36 10.92
C LYS A 848 -17.47 18.08 11.47
N LEU A 849 -18.74 17.80 11.24
CA LEU A 849 -19.41 16.59 11.71
C LEU A 849 -19.71 15.66 10.53
N SER A 850 -19.29 14.41 10.61
CA SER A 850 -19.60 13.35 9.65
C SER A 850 -20.49 12.30 10.31
N ILE A 851 -21.63 12.02 9.71
CA ILE A 851 -22.52 10.93 10.09
C ILE A 851 -22.42 9.86 8.99
N SER A 852 -22.33 8.62 9.37
CA SER A 852 -22.11 7.51 8.44
C SER A 852 -22.88 6.27 8.83
N GLY A 853 -23.30 5.51 7.82
CA GLY A 853 -23.86 4.19 7.95
C GLY A 853 -23.27 3.25 6.91
N SER A 854 -23.06 2.00 7.27
CA SER A 854 -22.66 0.96 6.33
C SER A 854 -23.31 -0.37 6.67
N MET A 855 -23.53 -1.16 5.63
CA MET A 855 -24.07 -2.51 5.73
C MET A 855 -23.18 -3.45 4.93
N SER A 856 -22.70 -4.51 5.57
CA SER A 856 -21.86 -5.52 4.94
C SER A 856 -22.63 -6.83 4.86
N ASN A 857 -22.47 -7.52 3.70
CA ASN A 857 -23.04 -8.84 3.43
C ASN A 857 -24.53 -8.95 3.78
N PRO A 858 -25.42 -8.09 3.25
CA PRO A 858 -26.81 -7.96 3.68
C PRO A 858 -27.61 -9.26 3.51
N TYR A 859 -27.20 -10.11 2.58
CA TYR A 859 -27.96 -11.29 2.17
C TYR A 859 -27.68 -12.52 3.03
N LEU A 860 -26.50 -12.57 3.70
CA LEU A 860 -26.04 -13.76 4.42
C LEU A 860 -25.71 -13.41 5.88
N LYS A 861 -26.40 -14.02 6.85
CA LYS A 861 -26.19 -13.75 8.28
C LYS A 861 -24.88 -14.38 8.77
N TYR A 862 -24.65 -15.63 8.38
CA TYR A 862 -23.43 -16.39 8.68
C TYR A 862 -22.82 -16.89 7.39
N LEU A 863 -21.51 -16.93 7.32
CA LEU A 863 -20.72 -17.59 6.28
C LEU A 863 -20.29 -18.96 6.83
N ASP A 864 -20.71 -20.03 6.17
CA ASP A 864 -20.16 -21.36 6.40
C ASP A 864 -18.77 -21.44 5.75
N TYR A 865 -17.72 -21.26 6.55
CA TYR A 865 -16.34 -21.33 6.09
C TYR A 865 -15.80 -22.74 6.26
N LYS A 866 -15.54 -23.40 5.12
CA LYS A 866 -15.09 -24.79 5.09
C LYS A 866 -13.59 -24.87 4.98
N TYR A 867 -13.01 -25.80 5.70
CA TYR A 867 -11.62 -26.17 5.64
C TYR A 867 -11.52 -27.68 5.47
N SER A 868 -10.86 -28.15 4.42
CA SER A 868 -10.66 -29.57 4.18
C SER A 868 -9.18 -29.93 4.15
N GLN A 869 -8.81 -30.98 4.85
CA GLN A 869 -7.47 -31.51 4.93
C GLN A 869 -7.43 -32.96 4.42
N LYS A 870 -6.37 -33.27 3.68
CA LYS A 870 -6.15 -34.62 3.13
C LYS A 870 -4.75 -35.10 3.41
N ASP A 871 -4.67 -36.26 4.00
CA ASP A 871 -3.46 -37.06 4.22
C ASP A 871 -3.74 -38.47 3.70
N PRO A 872 -2.78 -39.28 3.28
CA PRO A 872 -3.02 -40.67 2.90
C PRO A 872 -3.71 -41.51 3.97
N ARG A 873 -3.57 -41.13 5.26
CA ARG A 873 -4.11 -41.85 6.41
C ARG A 873 -5.46 -41.33 6.85
N PHE A 874 -5.83 -40.07 6.55
CA PHE A 874 -7.09 -39.48 6.97
C PHE A 874 -7.61 -38.40 5.99
N TYR A 875 -8.90 -38.17 6.07
CA TYR A 875 -9.60 -37.00 5.51
C TYR A 875 -10.32 -36.28 6.62
N GLN A 876 -10.18 -34.96 6.66
CA GLN A 876 -10.84 -34.10 7.64
C GLN A 876 -11.53 -32.95 6.93
N ILE A 877 -12.73 -32.58 7.40
CA ILE A 877 -13.46 -31.39 6.95
C ILE A 877 -14.02 -30.68 8.18
N SER A 878 -13.77 -29.39 8.24
CA SER A 878 -14.30 -28.50 9.28
C SER A 878 -15.18 -27.43 8.67
N HIS A 879 -16.24 -27.07 9.36
CA HIS A 879 -17.19 -26.02 9.04
C HIS A 879 -17.24 -25.04 10.19
N ASN A 880 -17.02 -23.76 9.92
CA ASN A 880 -17.10 -22.67 10.89
C ASN A 880 -18.10 -21.63 10.44
N ASP A 881 -19.12 -21.35 11.24
CA ASP A 881 -20.03 -20.25 11.00
C ASP A 881 -19.37 -18.92 11.43
N ILE A 882 -19.15 -18.03 10.49
CA ILE A 882 -18.60 -16.69 10.74
C ILE A 882 -19.73 -15.68 10.64
N VAL A 883 -19.86 -14.79 11.64
CA VAL A 883 -20.83 -13.68 11.59
C VAL A 883 -20.51 -12.78 10.42
N TYR A 884 -21.38 -12.77 9.41
CA TYR A 884 -21.07 -12.18 8.12
C TYR A 884 -21.82 -10.89 7.85
N ARG A 885 -23.13 -10.84 8.15
CA ARG A 885 -23.93 -9.63 8.01
C ARG A 885 -23.64 -8.68 9.19
N ARG A 886 -23.23 -7.46 8.86
CA ARG A 886 -22.89 -6.44 9.86
C ARG A 886 -23.46 -5.09 9.44
N PHE A 887 -23.90 -4.29 10.44
CA PHE A 887 -24.35 -2.91 10.26
C PHE A 887 -23.46 -2.02 11.11
N ASN A 888 -23.02 -0.90 10.56
CA ASN A 888 -22.22 0.06 11.31
C ASN A 888 -22.85 1.45 11.18
N ILE A 889 -22.98 2.14 12.32
CA ILE A 889 -23.40 3.54 12.37
C ILE A 889 -22.35 4.30 13.15
N GLY A 890 -21.91 5.44 12.65
CA GLY A 890 -20.87 6.24 13.29
C GLY A 890 -21.05 7.73 13.12
N VAL A 891 -20.51 8.45 14.08
CA VAL A 891 -20.42 9.91 14.11
C VAL A 891 -18.99 10.30 14.41
N ASN A 892 -18.42 11.23 13.61
CA ASN A 892 -17.06 11.72 13.82
C ASN A 892 -17.08 13.25 13.77
N TYR A 893 -16.54 13.91 14.79
CA TYR A 893 -16.42 15.34 14.90
C TYR A 893 -14.96 15.79 14.79
N ARG A 894 -14.71 16.78 13.94
CA ARG A 894 -13.41 17.43 13.74
C ARG A 894 -13.40 18.80 14.39
N PHE A 895 -12.35 19.11 15.11
CA PHE A 895 -12.18 20.38 15.81
C PHE A 895 -10.78 20.98 15.57
N GLY A 896 -10.64 22.27 15.87
CA GLY A 896 -9.41 23.02 15.72
C GLY A 896 -9.32 23.79 14.41
N LYS A 897 -8.43 24.79 14.41
CA LYS A 897 -8.05 25.59 13.24
C LYS A 897 -6.54 25.41 13.04
N LEU A 898 -6.16 24.99 11.85
CA LEU A 898 -4.75 24.85 11.45
C LEU A 898 -4.42 25.90 10.39
N LYS A 899 -3.37 26.67 10.60
CA LYS A 899 -2.65 27.34 9.51
C LYS A 899 -1.67 26.34 8.90
N GLU A 900 -1.46 26.40 7.59
CA GLU A 900 -0.58 25.45 6.90
C GLU A 900 0.89 25.57 7.34
N GLY A 901 1.40 24.57 8.02
CA GLY A 901 2.80 24.40 8.39
C GLY A 901 3.05 22.92 8.73
N SER A 902 4.29 22.45 8.62
CA SER A 902 4.61 21.05 8.88
C SER A 902 5.36 20.87 10.19
N ILE A 903 4.90 19.95 11.06
CA ILE A 903 5.78 19.37 12.09
C ILE A 903 6.93 18.66 11.34
N ARG A 904 8.15 18.95 11.73
CA ARG A 904 9.33 18.29 11.17
C ARG A 904 9.22 16.78 11.44
N LYS A 905 9.25 16.00 10.35
CA LYS A 905 9.10 14.54 10.46
C LYS A 905 10.40 13.91 10.94
N ASN A 906 10.27 12.95 11.86
CA ASN A 906 11.34 12.00 12.09
C ASN A 906 11.49 11.12 10.85
N LYS A 907 12.69 11.07 10.25
CA LYS A 907 12.89 10.36 8.97
C LYS A 907 13.39 8.93 9.14
N ASN A 908 14.03 8.64 10.26
CA ASN A 908 14.60 7.32 10.53
C ASN A 908 14.12 6.84 11.89
N THR A 909 13.61 5.64 11.94
CA THR A 909 12.94 5.08 13.10
C THR A 909 13.23 3.59 13.20
N ILE A 910 13.24 3.07 14.43
CA ILE A 910 13.46 1.66 14.72
C ILE A 910 12.27 0.83 14.26
N GLU A 911 12.54 -0.28 13.62
CA GLU A 911 11.56 -1.19 13.06
C GLU A 911 11.91 -2.63 13.43
N ASN A 912 11.06 -3.32 14.21
CA ASN A 912 11.20 -4.75 14.55
C ASN A 912 9.82 -5.40 14.62
N ASN A 913 9.55 -6.48 13.89
CA ASN A 913 8.25 -7.16 13.86
C ASN A 913 8.35 -8.66 13.66
N ASP A 914 9.47 -9.26 14.01
CA ASP A 914 9.70 -10.69 13.83
C ASP A 914 9.11 -11.56 14.95
N ILE A 915 8.40 -10.96 15.91
CA ILE A 915 7.69 -11.68 17.00
C ILE A 915 6.25 -12.00 16.61
N LYS A 916 5.93 -12.33 15.38
CA LYS A 916 4.56 -12.70 15.05
C LYS A 916 4.20 -14.01 15.75
N VAL A 917 3.19 -13.95 16.61
CA VAL A 917 2.32 -15.10 16.82
C VAL A 917 1.59 -15.26 15.49
N ILE A 918 1.95 -16.26 14.73
CA ILE A 918 1.18 -16.63 13.53
C ILE A 918 -0.19 -17.03 14.06
N PRO A 919 -1.28 -16.36 13.67
CA PRO A 919 -2.61 -16.85 14.01
C PRO A 919 -2.67 -18.28 13.53
N SER A 920 -3.07 -19.18 14.38
CA SER A 920 -3.23 -20.57 14.00
C SER A 920 -4.07 -20.62 12.73
N ILE A 921 -3.52 -21.16 11.64
CA ILE A 921 -4.26 -21.44 10.40
C ILE A 921 -5.31 -22.52 10.68
N ILE A 922 -5.22 -23.11 11.84
CA ILE A 922 -6.18 -24.06 12.37
C ILE A 922 -7.39 -23.24 12.81
N PRO A 923 -8.60 -23.55 12.33
CA PRO A 923 -9.81 -23.06 12.97
C PRO A 923 -9.66 -23.37 14.46
N ALA A 924 -9.82 -22.38 15.32
CA ALA A 924 -9.87 -22.63 16.74
C ALA A 924 -10.83 -23.77 16.96
N ASN A 925 -10.28 -24.90 17.41
CA ASN A 925 -11.08 -26.09 17.72
C ASN A 925 -12.16 -25.74 18.70
#